data_8c7ace18ab56e47174cac948681b0ad6
#
_entry.id   8c7ace18ab56e47174cac948681b0ad6
#
_cell.length_a   1.000
_cell.length_b   1.000
_cell.length_c   1.000
_cell.angle_alpha   90.00
_cell.angle_beta   90.00
_cell.angle_gamma   90.00
#
_symmetry.space_group_name_H-M   'P 1'
#
loop_
_entity.id
_entity.type
_entity.pdbx_description
1 polymer ?
#
loop_
_entity_poly.entity_id
_entity_poly.type
_entity_poly.pdbx_seq_one_letter_code
_entity_poly.pdbx_strand_id
1 'polypeptide(L)'
;MALKKEEERVAGAPAQQVTGFLSGNEMAALAARQINYHVMGYYPITPSTEIAELLSADAAQGKHDIVMIPADGEHGAAGICYGASTGGGRVFNATSANGLLYALEQLPVQSGTRFPMVLNLVTRSVSGPLDIRGDHSDLYFAIHTGWIVLLARDPQAVYDMNVMALRIGEHPDVQLPVIVAYDGFFTSHQKRRVQYFAEDKVVQEFLGPVPPRVTALDPRNPVTIGPYMNDPDLINNKYQLHKAMEAARRVIEEVFEEYGRLSGRRYPVVDLYRMEDAEVALFILNSAAETAKDVADRLREQGLKVGVISPNVLRPFPAAEIREACRNLKALLVAERGDSYGSNGGPMTHEVKAALKDDPNNKTIVLSRIYGLGGRDFYHDDAEAMFRLALEAAEKGKADVPFDYYGVTPGTPEKTFDPGTPPISREETTGFISVTVDEKTGQLKVTVPPPRKLMQKPKRLAPGHGACPGCGIFPAINLFLSGLEGDVVVLYQTGCAMVVTTGYPYTAHRVTYVHNLFQNGAATLSGLVEMFYERKRRGEIDVGEDITFVMVTGDGGMDIGMGPAIGTALRNHKMIILEYDNEGYMNTGSQLSYSTPLGHATSTSVVGPAKRGKTFHHKDTPQIMAATNIPYVFTGTEAFPQDLLRKAAKAQWYAKNEGLVYGKLLIACPLNWRSEEKLGTAIVEAAVNCCFFPLYEVERGKTRITYDPEQKGKRIPVAEWLKMMGKTRHLLQPENADLLAEFEAEVERRWQRLKAKHEHPLL
;
A
#
# COMPACT_ATOMS: atom_id res chain seq x y z
N MET A 1 50.91 -20.55 -16.18
CA MET A 1 51.31 -20.03 -14.85
C MET A 1 50.37 -18.96 -14.30
N ALA A 2 49.29 -18.64 -14.98
CA ALA A 2 48.24 -17.67 -14.54
C ALA A 2 46.96 -18.35 -13.94
N LEU A 3 46.81 -19.66 -14.07
CA LEU A 3 45.64 -20.44 -13.59
C LEU A 3 45.86 -21.09 -12.20
N LYS A 4 46.98 -20.83 -11.52
CA LYS A 4 47.27 -21.35 -10.17
C LYS A 4 47.27 -20.29 -9.06
N LYS A 5 46.85 -19.03 -9.35
CA LYS A 5 46.75 -17.99 -8.32
C LYS A 5 45.31 -17.68 -7.87
N GLU A 6 44.32 -18.35 -8.41
CA GLU A 6 42.90 -18.17 -7.99
C GLU A 6 42.43 -19.20 -6.92
N GLU A 7 43.24 -20.25 -6.65
CA GLU A 7 42.84 -21.33 -5.70
C GLU A 7 43.34 -21.14 -4.26
N GLU A 8 44.07 -20.06 -3.95
CA GLU A 8 44.46 -19.74 -2.57
C GLU A 8 43.79 -18.45 -2.06
N ARG A 9 42.45 -18.34 -2.15
CA ARG A 9 41.73 -17.56 -1.16
C ARG A 9 41.66 -18.41 0.10
N VAL A 10 42.40 -17.99 1.13
CA VAL A 10 42.42 -18.59 2.46
C VAL A 10 40.98 -18.88 2.90
N ALA A 11 40.63 -20.16 2.98
CA ALA A 11 39.38 -20.61 3.59
C ALA A 11 39.34 -20.12 5.04
N GLY A 12 38.61 -18.99 5.31
CA GLY A 12 38.40 -18.64 6.71
C GLY A 12 38.16 -17.19 7.08
N ALA A 13 38.44 -16.19 6.25
CA ALA A 13 38.15 -14.79 6.59
C ALA A 13 36.82 -14.30 5.95
N PRO A 14 35.93 -13.65 6.71
CA PRO A 14 34.72 -13.03 6.13
C PRO A 14 35.07 -12.02 5.02
N ALA A 15 34.17 -11.90 4.02
CA ALA A 15 34.33 -10.90 2.97
C ALA A 15 34.32 -9.48 3.55
N GLN A 16 34.99 -8.54 2.85
CA GLN A 16 35.08 -7.16 3.32
C GLN A 16 33.70 -6.53 3.46
N GLN A 17 33.44 -5.92 4.61
CA GLN A 17 32.17 -5.30 4.95
C GLN A 17 32.37 -3.84 5.37
N VAL A 18 31.34 -3.04 5.13
CA VAL A 18 31.21 -1.64 5.57
C VAL A 18 30.24 -1.59 6.74
N THR A 19 30.56 -0.79 7.76
CA THR A 19 29.64 -0.49 8.85
C THR A 19 28.83 0.76 8.50
N GLY A 20 27.51 0.67 8.61
CA GLY A 20 26.57 1.76 8.40
C GLY A 20 25.58 1.93 9.56
N PHE A 21 24.75 2.96 9.48
CA PHE A 21 23.62 3.21 10.38
C PHE A 21 22.36 3.31 9.52
N LEU A 22 21.70 2.16 9.30
CA LEU A 22 20.65 1.98 8.30
C LEU A 22 19.42 1.34 8.92
N SER A 23 18.24 1.62 8.35
CA SER A 23 16.96 1.02 8.67
C SER A 23 16.75 -0.30 7.91
N GLY A 24 15.69 -1.05 8.27
CA GLY A 24 15.33 -2.26 7.56
C GLY A 24 15.01 -2.02 6.08
N ASN A 25 14.27 -0.95 5.75
CA ASN A 25 13.97 -0.62 4.35
C ASN A 25 15.23 -0.18 3.58
N GLU A 26 16.11 0.60 4.20
CA GLU A 26 17.40 0.94 3.61
C GLU A 26 18.24 -0.30 3.32
N MET A 27 18.22 -1.30 4.22
CA MET A 27 18.94 -2.56 4.05
C MET A 27 18.30 -3.47 3.00
N ALA A 28 16.97 -3.50 2.89
CA ALA A 28 16.26 -4.22 1.83
C ALA A 28 16.55 -3.62 0.44
N ALA A 29 16.50 -2.29 0.31
CA ALA A 29 16.84 -1.60 -0.93
C ALA A 29 18.31 -1.81 -1.32
N LEU A 30 19.24 -1.74 -0.36
CA LEU A 30 20.66 -2.00 -0.57
C LEU A 30 20.90 -3.44 -1.06
N ALA A 31 20.29 -4.44 -0.44
CA ALA A 31 20.39 -5.83 -0.87
C ALA A 31 19.83 -6.01 -2.29
N ALA A 32 18.65 -5.43 -2.60
CA ALA A 32 18.05 -5.51 -3.91
C ALA A 32 18.93 -4.85 -4.99
N ARG A 33 19.53 -3.70 -4.69
CA ARG A 33 20.50 -3.04 -5.57
C ARG A 33 21.73 -3.91 -5.83
N GLN A 34 22.33 -4.48 -4.78
CA GLN A 34 23.54 -5.30 -4.91
C GLN A 34 23.27 -6.62 -5.66
N ILE A 35 22.10 -7.22 -5.48
CA ILE A 35 21.64 -8.35 -6.26
C ILE A 35 21.44 -7.98 -7.73
N ASN A 36 21.05 -6.74 -7.99
CA ASN A 36 20.73 -6.18 -9.30
C ASN A 36 19.65 -7.03 -10.01
N TYR A 37 18.45 -7.10 -9.40
CA TYR A 37 17.31 -7.81 -9.98
C TYR A 37 17.00 -7.34 -11.42
N HIS A 38 16.39 -8.18 -12.25
CA HIS A 38 15.99 -7.81 -13.59
C HIS A 38 14.77 -6.88 -13.59
N VAL A 39 13.75 -7.22 -12.80
CA VAL A 39 12.48 -6.49 -12.76
C VAL A 39 11.99 -6.33 -11.32
N MET A 40 11.46 -5.15 -11.03
CA MET A 40 10.64 -4.85 -9.87
C MET A 40 9.29 -4.29 -10.34
N GLY A 41 8.21 -5.07 -10.21
CA GLY A 41 6.84 -4.56 -10.29
C GLY A 41 6.44 -4.04 -8.91
N TYR A 42 5.98 -2.78 -8.81
CA TYR A 42 5.69 -2.21 -7.49
C TYR A 42 4.47 -1.31 -7.47
N TYR A 43 3.85 -1.23 -6.30
CA TYR A 43 2.83 -0.25 -5.96
C TYR A 43 3.10 0.29 -4.55
N PRO A 44 3.08 1.62 -4.32
CA PRO A 44 3.45 2.20 -3.04
C PRO A 44 2.44 1.91 -1.94
N ILE A 45 2.88 1.31 -0.84
CA ILE A 45 2.09 1.15 0.38
C ILE A 45 2.98 1.27 1.63
N THR A 46 2.58 2.12 2.59
CA THR A 46 3.29 2.29 3.87
C THR A 46 3.17 1.01 4.71
N PRO A 47 4.27 0.52 5.35
CA PRO A 47 5.59 1.11 5.47
C PRO A 47 6.64 0.59 4.46
N SER A 48 6.29 -0.16 3.43
CA SER A 48 7.25 -0.69 2.42
C SER A 48 7.66 0.32 1.35
N THR A 49 6.99 1.46 1.24
CA THR A 49 7.15 2.46 0.17
C THR A 49 8.60 2.93 -0.02
N GLU A 50 9.32 3.15 1.08
CA GLU A 50 10.70 3.68 1.09
C GLU A 50 11.66 2.81 0.27
N ILE A 51 11.42 1.49 0.17
CA ILE A 51 12.26 0.58 -0.64
C ILE A 51 12.25 1.01 -2.12
N ALA A 52 11.07 1.24 -2.69
CA ALA A 52 10.94 1.68 -4.07
C ALA A 52 11.50 3.10 -4.30
N GLU A 53 11.36 3.99 -3.32
CA GLU A 53 11.92 5.35 -3.36
C GLU A 53 13.44 5.33 -3.40
N LEU A 54 14.08 4.55 -2.53
CA LEU A 54 15.55 4.40 -2.48
C LEU A 54 16.09 3.78 -3.76
N LEU A 55 15.45 2.72 -4.27
CA LEU A 55 15.84 2.13 -5.55
C LEU A 55 15.63 3.12 -6.71
N SER A 56 14.56 3.91 -6.73
CA SER A 56 14.37 4.96 -7.74
C SER A 56 15.43 6.03 -7.67
N ALA A 57 15.87 6.43 -6.47
CA ALA A 57 16.95 7.38 -6.28
C ALA A 57 18.29 6.81 -6.78
N ASP A 58 18.59 5.56 -6.48
CA ASP A 58 19.78 4.86 -6.95
C ASP A 58 19.77 4.65 -8.48
N ALA A 59 18.61 4.33 -9.09
CA ALA A 59 18.43 4.25 -10.52
C ALA A 59 18.70 5.59 -11.22
N ALA A 60 18.26 6.71 -10.62
CA ALA A 60 18.51 8.04 -11.14
C ALA A 60 20.02 8.41 -11.15
N GLN A 61 20.81 7.79 -10.27
CA GLN A 61 22.26 7.91 -10.22
C GLN A 61 22.99 6.86 -11.07
N GLY A 62 22.27 5.96 -11.74
CA GLY A 62 22.86 4.89 -12.56
C GLY A 62 23.56 3.80 -11.74
N LYS A 63 23.15 3.56 -10.49
CA LYS A 63 23.78 2.57 -9.61
C LYS A 63 23.30 1.14 -9.80
N HIS A 64 22.23 0.91 -10.55
CA HIS A 64 21.71 -0.40 -10.89
C HIS A 64 20.88 -0.36 -12.18
N ASP A 65 20.63 -1.55 -12.76
CA ASP A 65 19.90 -1.73 -14.02
C ASP A 65 18.49 -2.31 -13.83
N ILE A 66 17.97 -2.35 -12.61
CA ILE A 66 16.64 -2.90 -12.31
C ILE A 66 15.58 -2.14 -13.10
N VAL A 67 14.79 -2.86 -13.90
CA VAL A 67 13.61 -2.30 -14.58
C VAL A 67 12.49 -2.16 -13.57
N MET A 68 12.24 -0.95 -13.13
CA MET A 68 11.19 -0.64 -12.14
C MET A 68 9.89 -0.27 -12.86
N ILE A 69 8.83 -1.07 -12.65
CA ILE A 69 7.53 -0.91 -13.32
C ILE A 69 6.47 -0.49 -12.28
N PRO A 70 6.00 0.76 -12.32
CA PRO A 70 4.89 1.19 -11.47
C PRO A 70 3.58 0.56 -11.96
N ALA A 71 2.88 -0.12 -11.05
CA ALA A 71 1.60 -0.75 -11.33
C ALA A 71 0.42 0.16 -10.97
N ASP A 72 -0.77 -0.22 -11.41
CA ASP A 72 -2.06 0.39 -11.05
C ASP A 72 -2.51 0.06 -9.62
N GLY A 73 -2.01 -1.05 -9.06
CA GLY A 73 -2.27 -1.54 -7.72
C GLY A 73 -1.42 -2.75 -7.40
N GLU A 74 -1.52 -3.26 -6.16
CA GLU A 74 -0.69 -4.39 -5.71
C GLU A 74 -0.99 -5.69 -6.45
N HIS A 75 -2.25 -5.91 -6.87
CA HIS A 75 -2.61 -7.04 -7.72
C HIS A 75 -1.92 -6.95 -9.09
N GLY A 76 -1.93 -5.77 -9.73
CA GLY A 76 -1.19 -5.50 -10.96
C GLY A 76 0.32 -5.68 -10.79
N ALA A 77 0.89 -5.20 -9.66
CA ALA A 77 2.31 -5.38 -9.35
C ALA A 77 2.68 -6.86 -9.22
N ALA A 78 1.86 -7.67 -8.54
CA ALA A 78 2.07 -9.11 -8.43
C ALA A 78 1.98 -9.81 -9.81
N GLY A 79 1.03 -9.40 -10.66
CA GLY A 79 0.92 -9.88 -12.04
C GLY A 79 2.14 -9.56 -12.89
N ILE A 80 2.68 -8.33 -12.80
CA ILE A 80 3.93 -7.92 -13.48
C ILE A 80 5.09 -8.81 -13.01
N CYS A 81 5.23 -9.03 -11.70
CA CYS A 81 6.28 -9.87 -11.14
C CYS A 81 6.15 -11.32 -11.60
N TYR A 82 4.94 -11.86 -11.63
CA TYR A 82 4.69 -13.22 -12.16
C TYR A 82 5.09 -13.33 -13.62
N GLY A 83 4.63 -12.41 -14.47
CA GLY A 83 5.00 -12.39 -15.88
C GLY A 83 6.52 -12.32 -16.10
N ALA A 84 7.20 -11.43 -15.35
CA ALA A 84 8.65 -11.32 -15.41
C ALA A 84 9.37 -12.59 -14.94
N SER A 85 8.90 -13.25 -13.89
CA SER A 85 9.50 -14.48 -13.37
C SER A 85 9.33 -15.66 -14.33
N THR A 86 8.22 -15.75 -15.07
CA THR A 86 8.02 -16.75 -16.13
C THR A 86 8.99 -16.58 -17.31
N GLY A 87 9.50 -15.35 -17.49
CA GLY A 87 10.59 -15.05 -18.42
C GLY A 87 11.98 -15.54 -17.97
N GLY A 88 12.09 -16.08 -16.74
CA GLY A 88 13.32 -16.67 -16.20
C GLY A 88 14.24 -15.68 -15.48
N GLY A 89 13.87 -14.41 -15.36
CA GLY A 89 14.64 -13.39 -14.66
C GLY A 89 14.51 -13.46 -13.14
N ARG A 90 15.40 -12.75 -12.44
CA ARG A 90 15.32 -12.47 -10.99
C ARG A 90 14.37 -11.32 -10.75
N VAL A 91 13.37 -11.50 -9.89
CA VAL A 91 12.27 -10.57 -9.70
C VAL A 91 12.11 -10.23 -8.22
N PHE A 92 11.80 -8.97 -7.96
CA PHE A 92 11.66 -8.41 -6.62
C PHE A 92 10.38 -7.59 -6.49
N ASN A 93 9.77 -7.59 -5.31
CA ASN A 93 8.67 -6.72 -4.93
C ASN A 93 8.68 -6.47 -3.42
N ALA A 94 7.96 -5.44 -2.97
CA ALA A 94 7.73 -5.14 -1.56
C ALA A 94 6.29 -4.67 -1.36
N THR A 95 5.65 -5.12 -0.28
CA THR A 95 4.26 -4.77 0.05
C THR A 95 4.00 -4.85 1.56
N SER A 96 2.76 -4.53 1.96
CA SER A 96 2.30 -4.50 3.36
C SER A 96 0.80 -4.69 3.45
N ALA A 97 0.28 -5.24 4.55
CA ALA A 97 -1.13 -5.22 4.93
C ALA A 97 -2.12 -5.54 3.80
N ASN A 98 -3.04 -4.61 3.55
CA ASN A 98 -4.07 -4.74 2.51
C ASN A 98 -3.49 -4.83 1.09
N GLY A 99 -2.26 -4.33 0.86
CA GLY A 99 -1.57 -4.55 -0.40
C GLY A 99 -1.23 -6.03 -0.63
N LEU A 100 -0.77 -6.74 0.42
CA LEU A 100 -0.61 -8.18 0.35
C LEU A 100 -1.96 -8.88 0.08
N LEU A 101 -3.02 -8.49 0.80
CA LEU A 101 -4.34 -9.10 0.64
C LEU A 101 -4.92 -8.87 -0.76
N TYR A 102 -4.69 -7.69 -1.34
CA TYR A 102 -5.11 -7.40 -2.70
C TYR A 102 -4.31 -8.21 -3.75
N ALA A 103 -3.05 -8.50 -3.47
CA ALA A 103 -2.20 -9.37 -4.31
C ALA A 103 -2.37 -10.88 -3.99
N LEU A 104 -3.12 -11.26 -2.95
CA LEU A 104 -3.13 -12.62 -2.40
C LEU A 104 -3.55 -13.68 -3.42
N GLU A 105 -4.45 -13.37 -4.34
CA GLU A 105 -4.87 -14.27 -5.42
C GLU A 105 -3.67 -14.76 -6.25
N GLN A 106 -2.67 -13.89 -6.48
CA GLN A 106 -1.52 -14.19 -7.32
C GLN A 106 -0.47 -15.07 -6.61
N LEU A 107 -0.40 -15.04 -5.26
CA LEU A 107 0.65 -15.74 -4.53
C LEU A 107 0.59 -17.28 -4.72
N PRO A 108 -0.57 -17.96 -4.61
CA PRO A 108 -0.66 -19.40 -4.89
C PRO A 108 -0.37 -19.76 -6.37
N VAL A 109 -0.63 -18.85 -7.31
CA VAL A 109 -0.29 -19.05 -8.72
C VAL A 109 1.23 -19.08 -8.89
N GLN A 110 1.93 -18.13 -8.27
CA GLN A 110 3.39 -18.01 -8.29
C GLN A 110 4.07 -19.27 -7.71
N SER A 111 3.64 -19.74 -6.54
CA SER A 111 4.20 -20.92 -5.89
C SER A 111 3.82 -22.22 -6.61
N GLY A 112 2.57 -22.34 -7.07
CA GLY A 112 2.07 -23.51 -7.78
C GLY A 112 2.72 -23.75 -9.14
N THR A 113 3.18 -22.67 -9.81
CA THR A 113 3.92 -22.74 -11.06
C THR A 113 5.44 -22.78 -10.89
N ARG A 114 5.92 -22.67 -9.63
CA ARG A 114 7.33 -22.88 -9.26
C ARG A 114 8.30 -21.88 -9.88
N PHE A 115 7.90 -20.59 -9.98
CA PHE A 115 8.78 -19.50 -10.40
C PHE A 115 9.31 -18.70 -9.20
N PRO A 116 10.60 -18.78 -8.88
CA PRO A 116 11.20 -18.05 -7.77
C PRO A 116 11.14 -16.54 -7.96
N MET A 117 10.88 -15.83 -6.88
CA MET A 117 11.05 -14.38 -6.71
C MET A 117 11.20 -14.06 -5.22
N VAL A 118 11.60 -12.85 -4.89
CA VAL A 118 11.64 -12.36 -3.50
C VAL A 118 10.61 -11.27 -3.30
N LEU A 119 9.80 -11.44 -2.25
CA LEU A 119 8.83 -10.44 -1.78
C LEU A 119 9.22 -9.99 -0.37
N ASN A 120 9.46 -8.70 -0.19
CA ASN A 120 9.60 -8.14 1.15
C ASN A 120 8.21 -7.79 1.68
N LEU A 121 7.83 -8.47 2.77
CA LEU A 121 6.61 -8.18 3.51
C LEU A 121 6.97 -7.34 4.73
N VAL A 122 6.77 -6.02 4.61
CA VAL A 122 6.93 -5.11 5.75
C VAL A 122 5.64 -5.14 6.52
N THR A 123 5.59 -5.95 7.57
CA THR A 123 4.34 -6.35 8.22
C THR A 123 3.59 -5.17 8.82
N ARG A 124 2.29 -5.14 8.58
CA ARG A 124 1.40 -4.07 9.00
C ARG A 124 0.02 -4.60 9.29
N SER A 125 -0.70 -3.95 10.22
CA SER A 125 -2.08 -4.23 10.56
C SER A 125 -2.99 -4.24 9.31
N VAL A 126 -3.75 -5.32 9.16
CA VAL A 126 -4.81 -5.41 8.14
C VAL A 126 -5.98 -4.52 8.56
N SER A 127 -6.40 -3.64 7.64
CA SER A 127 -7.45 -2.66 7.91
C SER A 127 -8.78 -3.29 8.30
N GLY A 128 -9.39 -2.68 9.30
CA GLY A 128 -10.70 -2.97 9.83
C GLY A 128 -10.79 -2.63 11.32
N PRO A 129 -10.59 -1.35 11.73
CA PRO A 129 -10.36 -0.10 10.98
C PRO A 129 -8.95 0.05 10.38
N LEU A 130 -8.72 1.14 9.62
CA LEU A 130 -7.41 1.44 9.04
C LEU A 130 -6.39 1.77 10.13
N ASP A 131 -5.29 1.05 10.13
CA ASP A 131 -4.06 1.38 10.84
C ASP A 131 -2.87 1.19 9.91
N ILE A 132 -1.82 2.00 10.05
CA ILE A 132 -0.61 1.89 9.23
C ILE A 132 0.57 1.27 9.98
N ARG A 133 0.43 1.00 11.27
CA ARG A 133 1.49 0.49 12.13
C ARG A 133 1.64 -1.03 12.06
N GLY A 134 2.78 -1.51 12.55
CA GLY A 134 3.17 -2.90 12.42
C GLY A 134 2.46 -3.86 13.37
N ASP A 135 1.88 -4.92 12.82
CA ASP A 135 1.56 -6.17 13.48
C ASP A 135 1.74 -7.33 12.49
N HIS A 136 1.31 -8.55 12.81
CA HIS A 136 1.53 -9.71 11.95
C HIS A 136 0.25 -10.24 11.29
N SER A 137 -0.83 -9.45 11.32
CA SER A 137 -2.11 -9.90 10.75
C SER A 137 -2.02 -10.19 9.25
N ASP A 138 -1.25 -9.40 8.49
CA ASP A 138 -0.99 -9.64 7.06
C ASP A 138 -0.11 -10.88 6.82
N LEU A 139 0.94 -11.06 7.61
CA LEU A 139 1.84 -12.22 7.52
C LEU A 139 1.08 -13.54 7.63
N TYR A 140 0.08 -13.61 8.51
CA TYR A 140 -0.69 -14.83 8.72
C TYR A 140 -1.59 -15.22 7.55
N PHE A 141 -1.95 -14.29 6.67
CA PHE A 141 -2.59 -14.63 5.39
C PHE A 141 -1.60 -15.26 4.40
N ALA A 142 -0.32 -14.92 4.47
CA ALA A 142 0.68 -15.44 3.55
C ALA A 142 1.12 -16.88 3.84
N ILE A 143 1.00 -17.37 5.08
CA ILE A 143 1.55 -18.68 5.51
C ILE A 143 0.91 -19.91 4.83
N HIS A 144 -0.22 -19.72 4.12
CA HIS A 144 -0.93 -20.79 3.40
C HIS A 144 -0.75 -20.72 1.86
N THR A 145 0.11 -19.83 1.35
CA THR A 145 0.23 -19.57 -0.07
C THR A 145 1.29 -20.43 -0.79
N GLY A 146 2.00 -21.28 -0.07
CA GLY A 146 3.06 -22.13 -0.64
C GLY A 146 4.38 -21.39 -0.87
N TRP A 147 4.55 -20.22 -0.29
CA TRP A 147 5.79 -19.46 -0.28
C TRP A 147 6.68 -19.86 0.91
N ILE A 148 7.98 -19.84 0.71
CA ILE A 148 8.93 -19.88 1.85
C ILE A 148 8.79 -18.55 2.59
N VAL A 149 8.82 -18.57 3.93
CA VAL A 149 8.73 -17.37 4.76
C VAL A 149 9.91 -17.33 5.72
N LEU A 150 10.77 -16.34 5.51
CA LEU A 150 11.89 -16.01 6.38
C LEU A 150 11.52 -14.77 7.23
N LEU A 151 11.93 -14.79 8.49
CA LEU A 151 11.70 -13.70 9.43
C LEU A 151 13.01 -12.95 9.70
N ALA A 152 12.94 -11.60 9.61
CA ALA A 152 14.09 -10.75 9.85
C ALA A 152 13.83 -9.82 11.05
N ARG A 153 14.41 -10.17 12.21
CA ARG A 153 14.14 -9.51 13.49
C ARG A 153 14.68 -8.08 13.61
N ASP A 154 15.69 -7.72 12.83
CA ASP A 154 16.36 -6.43 12.86
C ASP A 154 16.87 -6.02 11.46
N PRO A 155 17.34 -4.77 11.26
CA PRO A 155 17.84 -4.32 9.97
C PRO A 155 19.01 -5.15 9.41
N GLN A 156 19.86 -5.72 10.26
CA GLN A 156 20.94 -6.60 9.80
C GLN A 156 20.37 -7.87 9.18
N ALA A 157 19.41 -8.50 9.87
CA ALA A 157 18.75 -9.70 9.37
C ALA A 157 17.96 -9.42 8.08
N VAL A 158 17.38 -8.20 7.90
CA VAL A 158 16.70 -7.82 6.65
C VAL A 158 17.64 -7.93 5.46
N TYR A 159 18.86 -7.37 5.57
CA TYR A 159 19.85 -7.47 4.50
C TYR A 159 20.25 -8.91 4.23
N ASP A 160 20.65 -9.62 5.28
CA ASP A 160 21.19 -10.97 5.19
C ASP A 160 20.15 -11.97 4.64
N MET A 161 18.88 -11.87 5.12
CA MET A 161 17.79 -12.72 4.63
C MET A 161 17.43 -12.41 3.17
N ASN A 162 17.47 -11.14 2.72
CA ASN A 162 17.24 -10.80 1.31
C ASN A 162 18.28 -11.42 0.38
N VAL A 163 19.56 -11.42 0.78
CA VAL A 163 20.63 -12.05 -0.01
C VAL A 163 20.44 -13.57 -0.05
N MET A 164 20.13 -14.19 1.08
CA MET A 164 19.93 -15.64 1.17
C MET A 164 18.62 -16.11 0.50
N ALA A 165 17.54 -15.32 0.57
CA ALA A 165 16.22 -15.66 0.06
C ALA A 165 16.25 -16.08 -1.42
N LEU A 166 16.94 -15.28 -2.25
CA LEU A 166 17.02 -15.58 -3.68
C LEU A 166 17.80 -16.86 -3.93
N ARG A 167 18.92 -17.07 -3.23
CA ARG A 167 19.74 -18.30 -3.32
C ARG A 167 18.93 -19.55 -2.94
N ILE A 168 18.11 -19.45 -1.88
CA ILE A 168 17.21 -20.52 -1.43
C ILE A 168 16.14 -20.79 -2.49
N GLY A 169 15.45 -19.74 -2.92
CA GLY A 169 14.34 -19.86 -3.87
C GLY A 169 14.75 -20.41 -5.24
N GLU A 170 15.93 -20.06 -5.74
CA GLU A 170 16.48 -20.51 -7.02
C GLU A 170 17.11 -21.92 -6.98
N HIS A 171 17.26 -22.52 -5.80
CA HIS A 171 17.87 -23.84 -5.71
C HIS A 171 17.08 -24.87 -6.54
N PRO A 172 17.74 -25.75 -7.33
CA PRO A 172 17.07 -26.71 -8.21
C PRO A 172 16.04 -27.62 -7.53
N ASP A 173 16.29 -28.03 -6.28
CA ASP A 173 15.39 -28.88 -5.50
C ASP A 173 14.21 -28.08 -4.92
N VAL A 174 14.28 -26.76 -4.91
CA VAL A 174 13.30 -25.86 -4.30
C VAL A 174 12.44 -25.18 -5.34
N GLN A 175 13.00 -24.26 -6.11
CA GLN A 175 12.29 -23.46 -7.11
C GLN A 175 10.97 -22.89 -6.56
N LEU A 176 11.03 -22.14 -5.47
CA LEU A 176 9.87 -21.52 -4.81
C LEU A 176 10.10 -20.02 -4.59
N PRO A 177 9.04 -19.23 -4.63
CA PRO A 177 9.13 -17.84 -4.20
C PRO A 177 9.33 -17.72 -2.69
N VAL A 178 10.00 -16.64 -2.27
CA VAL A 178 10.38 -16.42 -0.87
C VAL A 178 9.88 -15.08 -0.38
N ILE A 179 9.22 -15.06 0.77
CA ILE A 179 8.89 -13.86 1.54
C ILE A 179 9.98 -13.61 2.58
N VAL A 180 10.50 -12.39 2.65
CA VAL A 180 11.27 -11.88 3.77
C VAL A 180 10.37 -10.92 4.56
N ALA A 181 9.94 -11.35 5.75
CA ALA A 181 9.00 -10.61 6.58
C ALA A 181 9.70 -9.95 7.77
N TYR A 182 9.41 -8.66 8.01
CA TYR A 182 9.94 -7.89 9.12
C TYR A 182 8.99 -6.80 9.59
N ASP A 183 9.13 -6.39 10.86
CA ASP A 183 8.17 -5.52 11.52
C ASP A 183 8.16 -4.11 10.94
N GLY A 184 6.98 -3.68 10.48
CA GLY A 184 6.74 -2.31 10.03
C GLY A 184 7.00 -1.31 11.17
N PHE A 185 7.66 -0.21 10.86
CA PHE A 185 8.17 0.84 11.74
C PHE A 185 9.23 0.39 12.74
N PHE A 186 9.03 -0.70 13.49
CA PHE A 186 9.99 -1.20 14.49
C PHE A 186 11.31 -1.67 13.88
N THR A 187 11.28 -2.35 12.73
CA THR A 187 12.47 -2.77 11.99
C THR A 187 12.66 -1.93 10.75
N SER A 188 11.56 -1.64 10.03
CA SER A 188 11.63 -1.01 8.70
C SER A 188 12.17 0.42 8.70
N HIS A 189 11.89 1.21 9.75
CA HIS A 189 12.27 2.64 9.83
C HIS A 189 13.27 2.96 10.95
N GLN A 190 13.51 2.04 11.87
CA GLN A 190 14.46 2.26 12.95
C GLN A 190 15.89 2.01 12.47
N LYS A 191 16.74 3.04 12.50
CA LYS A 191 18.15 2.91 12.13
C LYS A 191 18.94 2.22 13.23
N ARG A 192 19.77 1.24 12.83
CA ARG A 192 20.69 0.52 13.72
C ARG A 192 22.07 0.42 13.07
N ARG A 193 23.08 0.13 13.89
CA ARG A 193 24.41 -0.22 13.39
C ARG A 193 24.34 -1.55 12.66
N VAL A 194 24.74 -1.55 11.39
CA VAL A 194 24.67 -2.70 10.49
C VAL A 194 25.96 -2.86 9.71
N GLN A 195 26.17 -4.06 9.16
CA GLN A 195 27.29 -4.39 8.29
C GLN A 195 26.76 -4.93 6.96
N TYR A 196 27.32 -4.49 5.84
CA TYR A 196 26.98 -4.97 4.51
C TYR A 196 28.23 -5.10 3.65
N PHE A 197 28.19 -5.91 2.59
CA PHE A 197 29.32 -6.13 1.73
C PHE A 197 29.70 -4.84 1.00
N ALA A 198 31.01 -4.53 0.97
CA ALA A 198 31.54 -3.30 0.37
C ALA A 198 31.32 -3.27 -1.15
N GLU A 199 31.37 -4.43 -1.81
CA GLU A 199 31.27 -4.58 -3.25
C GLU A 199 30.05 -5.43 -3.62
N ASP A 200 29.26 -4.96 -4.59
CA ASP A 200 28.09 -5.68 -5.10
C ASP A 200 28.46 -7.05 -5.68
N LYS A 201 29.67 -7.18 -6.21
CA LYS A 201 30.22 -8.41 -6.78
C LYS A 201 30.21 -9.58 -5.77
N VAL A 202 30.44 -9.31 -4.49
CA VAL A 202 30.41 -10.35 -3.43
C VAL A 202 29.04 -11.02 -3.35
N VAL A 203 27.98 -10.20 -3.40
CA VAL A 203 26.58 -10.69 -3.39
C VAL A 203 26.27 -11.44 -4.67
N GLN A 204 26.70 -10.94 -5.82
CA GLN A 204 26.47 -11.56 -7.13
C GLN A 204 27.22 -12.89 -7.28
N GLU A 205 28.45 -12.99 -6.77
CA GLU A 205 29.23 -14.25 -6.74
C GLU A 205 28.59 -15.29 -5.79
N PHE A 206 28.11 -14.87 -4.62
CA PHE A 206 27.37 -15.75 -3.72
C PHE A 206 26.10 -16.33 -4.36
N LEU A 207 25.36 -15.53 -5.10
CA LEU A 207 24.15 -15.98 -5.81
C LEU A 207 24.48 -16.85 -7.03
N GLY A 208 25.61 -16.59 -7.69
CA GLY A 208 25.95 -17.21 -8.95
C GLY A 208 25.06 -16.77 -10.12
N PRO A 209 25.25 -17.39 -11.31
CA PRO A 209 24.40 -17.12 -12.47
C PRO A 209 22.97 -17.59 -12.20
N VAL A 210 21.99 -17.03 -12.95
CA VAL A 210 20.61 -17.50 -12.89
C VAL A 210 20.58 -18.98 -13.30
N PRO A 211 20.06 -19.88 -12.45
CA PRO A 211 20.03 -21.32 -12.79
C PRO A 211 19.20 -21.57 -14.04
N PRO A 212 19.61 -22.47 -14.94
CA PRO A 212 18.82 -22.88 -16.09
C PRO A 212 17.45 -23.41 -15.66
N ARG A 213 16.38 -22.88 -16.29
CA ARG A 213 15.00 -23.31 -16.05
C ARG A 213 14.17 -23.14 -17.31
N VAL A 214 13.06 -23.86 -17.37
CA VAL A 214 12.05 -23.67 -18.42
C VAL A 214 11.47 -22.26 -18.30
N THR A 215 11.39 -21.54 -19.41
CA THR A 215 10.89 -20.15 -19.45
C THR A 215 9.89 -19.97 -20.59
N ALA A 216 9.07 -18.93 -20.49
CA ALA A 216 8.12 -18.53 -21.52
C ALA A 216 8.79 -17.89 -22.77
N LEU A 217 10.11 -17.63 -22.74
CA LEU A 217 10.81 -16.85 -23.77
C LEU A 217 11.59 -17.69 -24.79
N ASP A 218 11.45 -19.02 -24.80
CA ASP A 218 12.00 -19.87 -25.86
C ASP A 218 10.92 -20.36 -26.80
N PRO A 219 10.60 -19.64 -27.90
CA PRO A 219 9.56 -20.06 -28.86
C PRO A 219 9.91 -21.32 -29.64
N ARG A 220 11.17 -21.78 -29.62
CA ARG A 220 11.59 -23.02 -30.26
C ARG A 220 11.22 -24.24 -29.42
N ASN A 221 11.05 -24.06 -28.13
CA ASN A 221 10.62 -25.07 -27.18
C ASN A 221 9.38 -24.55 -26.42
N PRO A 222 8.21 -24.56 -27.06
CA PRO A 222 7.00 -23.98 -26.49
C PRO A 222 6.57 -24.76 -25.23
N VAL A 223 6.18 -24.04 -24.20
CA VAL A 223 5.76 -24.60 -22.89
C VAL A 223 4.39 -24.05 -22.50
N THR A 224 3.66 -24.83 -21.71
CA THR A 224 2.42 -24.38 -21.08
C THR A 224 2.68 -24.12 -19.60
N ILE A 225 2.55 -22.87 -19.16
CA ILE A 225 2.72 -22.47 -17.78
C ILE A 225 1.33 -22.23 -17.19
N GLY A 226 1.04 -22.84 -16.01
CA GLY A 226 -0.25 -22.74 -15.34
C GLY A 226 -1.41 -23.39 -16.12
N PRO A 227 -1.28 -24.65 -16.56
CA PRO A 227 -2.37 -25.35 -17.28
C PRO A 227 -3.58 -25.55 -16.36
N TYR A 228 -4.75 -25.69 -16.98
CA TYR A 228 -5.93 -26.18 -16.28
C TYR A 228 -5.73 -27.65 -15.87
N MET A 229 -5.91 -27.93 -14.59
CA MET A 229 -5.73 -29.27 -14.03
C MET A 229 -6.98 -29.70 -13.26
N ASN A 230 -7.42 -30.92 -13.52
CA ASN A 230 -8.46 -31.62 -12.74
C ASN A 230 -7.85 -32.72 -11.88
N ASP A 231 -8.72 -33.50 -11.24
CA ASP A 231 -8.38 -34.78 -10.63
C ASP A 231 -7.97 -35.80 -11.73
N PRO A 232 -6.83 -36.54 -11.57
CA PRO A 232 -5.96 -36.57 -10.41
C PRO A 232 -4.77 -35.58 -10.47
N ASP A 233 -4.66 -34.71 -11.46
CA ASP A 233 -3.44 -33.95 -11.75
C ASP A 233 -3.16 -32.84 -10.73
N LEU A 234 -4.22 -32.16 -10.26
CA LEU A 234 -4.06 -31.05 -9.30
C LEU A 234 -3.45 -31.53 -7.98
N ILE A 235 -3.86 -32.68 -7.44
CA ILE A 235 -3.30 -33.21 -6.20
C ILE A 235 -1.81 -33.52 -6.37
N ASN A 236 -1.39 -34.05 -7.53
CA ASN A 236 -0.01 -34.31 -7.84
C ASN A 236 0.84 -33.02 -7.91
N ASN A 237 0.28 -31.96 -8.52
CA ASN A 237 0.93 -30.64 -8.53
C ASN A 237 1.14 -30.09 -7.09
N LYS A 238 0.12 -30.17 -6.26
CA LYS A 238 0.21 -29.73 -4.84
C LYS A 238 1.15 -30.59 -4.02
N TYR A 239 1.20 -31.89 -4.29
CA TYR A 239 2.17 -32.79 -3.65
C TYR A 239 3.62 -32.44 -4.03
N GLN A 240 3.89 -32.10 -5.29
CA GLN A 240 5.21 -31.62 -5.73
C GLN A 240 5.59 -30.30 -5.05
N LEU A 241 4.64 -29.37 -4.89
CA LEU A 241 4.86 -28.15 -4.12
C LEU A 241 5.22 -28.45 -2.66
N HIS A 242 4.49 -29.38 -2.03
CA HIS A 242 4.79 -29.84 -0.67
C HIS A 242 6.19 -30.45 -0.56
N LYS A 243 6.59 -31.32 -1.51
CA LYS A 243 7.95 -31.89 -1.54
C LYS A 243 9.04 -30.85 -1.73
N ALA A 244 8.81 -29.82 -2.50
CA ALA A 244 9.72 -28.69 -2.63
C ALA A 244 9.86 -27.90 -1.32
N MET A 245 8.76 -27.73 -0.59
CA MET A 245 8.76 -27.09 0.72
C MET A 245 9.52 -27.92 1.77
N GLU A 246 9.40 -29.27 1.71
CA GLU A 246 10.23 -30.16 2.54
C GLU A 246 11.73 -30.04 2.19
N ALA A 247 12.06 -30.04 0.89
CA ALA A 247 13.45 -29.88 0.44
C ALA A 247 14.03 -28.51 0.83
N ALA A 248 13.21 -27.48 0.85
CA ALA A 248 13.62 -26.13 1.25
C ALA A 248 14.21 -26.08 2.66
N ARG A 249 13.78 -26.97 3.57
CA ARG A 249 14.33 -27.04 4.92
C ARG A 249 15.84 -27.28 4.92
N ARG A 250 16.31 -28.32 4.23
CA ARG A 250 17.74 -28.65 4.09
C ARG A 250 18.48 -27.51 3.38
N VAL A 251 17.92 -27.00 2.28
CA VAL A 251 18.56 -25.93 1.50
C VAL A 251 18.72 -24.65 2.32
N ILE A 252 17.74 -24.29 3.16
CA ILE A 252 17.82 -23.14 4.05
C ILE A 252 19.01 -23.28 5.01
N GLU A 253 19.17 -24.45 5.65
CA GLU A 253 20.30 -24.73 6.57
C GLU A 253 21.64 -24.61 5.84
N GLU A 254 21.78 -25.24 4.67
CA GLU A 254 22.98 -25.18 3.83
C GLU A 254 23.33 -23.73 3.43
N VAL A 255 22.36 -22.96 2.99
CA VAL A 255 22.54 -21.54 2.58
C VAL A 255 22.88 -20.66 3.79
N PHE A 256 22.22 -20.88 4.93
CA PHE A 256 22.52 -20.14 6.17
C PHE A 256 23.95 -20.40 6.63
N GLU A 257 24.43 -21.63 6.52
CA GLU A 257 25.80 -21.99 6.85
C GLU A 257 26.82 -21.40 5.85
N GLU A 258 26.54 -21.49 4.54
CA GLU A 258 27.36 -20.91 3.49
C GLU A 258 27.49 -19.38 3.68
N TYR A 259 26.37 -18.70 3.93
CA TYR A 259 26.34 -17.27 4.20
C TYR A 259 27.07 -16.90 5.50
N GLY A 260 26.96 -17.76 6.52
CA GLY A 260 27.69 -17.60 7.78
C GLY A 260 29.21 -17.63 7.61
N ARG A 261 29.73 -18.49 6.72
CA ARG A 261 31.15 -18.48 6.35
C ARG A 261 31.56 -17.22 5.61
N LEU A 262 30.69 -16.70 4.74
CA LEU A 262 30.93 -15.50 3.94
C LEU A 262 30.89 -14.21 4.77
N SER A 263 29.87 -14.06 5.64
CA SER A 263 29.57 -12.83 6.36
C SER A 263 30.12 -12.79 7.80
N GLY A 264 30.42 -13.94 8.38
CA GLY A 264 30.74 -14.09 9.81
C GLY A 264 29.49 -14.09 10.71
N ARG A 265 28.28 -14.00 10.16
CA ARG A 265 27.00 -14.00 10.92
C ARG A 265 26.27 -15.31 10.74
N ARG A 266 25.76 -15.86 11.82
CA ARG A 266 25.05 -17.15 11.82
C ARG A 266 23.58 -16.97 12.14
N TYR A 267 22.74 -17.64 11.39
CA TYR A 267 21.29 -17.69 11.57
C TYR A 267 20.86 -19.15 11.76
N PRO A 268 20.41 -19.54 12.96
CA PRO A 268 19.74 -20.84 13.12
C PRO A 268 18.32 -20.77 12.54
N VAL A 269 17.74 -21.92 12.21
CA VAL A 269 16.32 -21.99 11.79
C VAL A 269 15.39 -21.48 12.88
N VAL A 270 15.68 -21.82 14.13
CA VAL A 270 15.02 -21.29 15.34
C VAL A 270 16.08 -20.75 16.28
N ASP A 271 15.97 -19.50 16.66
CA ASP A 271 16.83 -18.86 17.65
C ASP A 271 16.35 -19.26 19.05
N LEU A 272 17.22 -19.99 19.77
CA LEU A 272 16.97 -20.51 21.09
C LEU A 272 17.85 -19.78 22.11
N TYR A 273 17.25 -18.81 22.81
CA TYR A 273 17.99 -17.99 23.77
C TYR A 273 17.78 -18.44 25.20
N ARG A 274 18.86 -18.81 25.88
CA ARG A 274 18.83 -19.30 27.26
C ARG A 274 17.92 -20.52 27.48
N MET A 275 17.88 -21.43 26.51
CA MET A 275 16.97 -22.57 26.53
C MET A 275 17.60 -23.84 27.19
N GLU A 276 18.89 -23.85 27.47
CA GLU A 276 19.64 -25.05 27.90
C GLU A 276 19.09 -25.70 29.18
N ASP A 277 18.60 -24.87 30.11
CA ASP A 277 18.02 -25.29 31.39
C ASP A 277 16.68 -24.59 31.71
N ALA A 278 16.05 -24.02 30.68
CA ALA A 278 14.80 -23.29 30.84
C ALA A 278 13.65 -24.20 31.29
N GLU A 279 12.89 -23.76 32.28
CA GLU A 279 11.66 -24.40 32.72
C GLU A 279 10.42 -23.73 32.11
N VAL A 280 10.56 -22.47 31.72
CA VAL A 280 9.53 -21.64 31.08
C VAL A 280 10.11 -20.87 29.91
N ALA A 281 9.35 -20.69 28.84
CA ALA A 281 9.80 -19.88 27.71
C ALA A 281 8.69 -18.99 27.14
N LEU A 282 9.12 -17.93 26.43
CA LEU A 282 8.29 -17.19 25.50
C LEU A 282 8.59 -17.61 24.06
N PHE A 283 7.57 -17.92 23.29
CA PHE A 283 7.64 -17.98 21.84
C PHE A 283 7.15 -16.65 21.27
N ILE A 284 8.02 -15.96 20.55
CA ILE A 284 7.74 -14.61 20.07
C ILE A 284 8.48 -14.33 18.76
N LEU A 285 7.85 -13.60 17.83
CA LEU A 285 8.39 -13.35 16.50
C LEU A 285 9.07 -11.97 16.39
N ASN A 286 10.03 -11.89 15.49
CA ASN A 286 10.67 -10.67 14.99
C ASN A 286 11.24 -9.75 16.10
N SER A 287 11.05 -8.42 15.97
CA SER A 287 11.73 -7.41 16.80
C SER A 287 11.46 -7.54 18.30
N ALA A 288 10.29 -8.01 18.69
CA ALA A 288 9.92 -8.19 20.10
C ALA A 288 10.75 -9.28 20.80
N ALA A 289 11.35 -10.21 20.05
CA ALA A 289 12.23 -11.22 20.61
C ALA A 289 13.46 -10.63 21.31
N GLU A 290 14.00 -9.52 20.80
CA GLU A 290 15.18 -8.88 21.39
C GLU A 290 14.82 -8.27 22.77
N THR A 291 13.67 -7.62 22.91
CA THR A 291 13.16 -7.16 24.21
C THR A 291 12.94 -8.32 25.19
N ALA A 292 12.40 -9.44 24.68
CA ALA A 292 12.18 -10.63 25.51
C ALA A 292 13.50 -11.26 26.01
N LYS A 293 14.57 -11.24 25.20
CA LYS A 293 15.90 -11.73 25.59
C LYS A 293 16.51 -10.89 26.71
N ASP A 294 16.45 -9.56 26.61
CA ASP A 294 16.92 -8.66 27.67
C ASP A 294 16.21 -8.91 29.01
N VAL A 295 14.91 -9.18 28.94
CA VAL A 295 14.10 -9.51 30.13
C VAL A 295 14.44 -10.91 30.65
N ALA A 296 14.67 -11.87 29.78
CA ALA A 296 15.09 -13.21 30.20
C ALA A 296 16.42 -13.16 30.99
N ASP A 297 17.40 -12.36 30.57
CA ASP A 297 18.65 -12.19 31.29
C ASP A 297 18.40 -11.58 32.68
N ARG A 298 17.59 -10.53 32.80
CA ARG A 298 17.24 -9.92 34.10
C ARG A 298 16.51 -10.88 35.04
N LEU A 299 15.61 -11.72 34.52
CA LEU A 299 14.89 -12.71 35.32
C LEU A 299 15.81 -13.86 35.76
N ARG A 300 16.78 -14.24 34.91
CA ARG A 300 17.80 -15.23 35.26
C ARG A 300 18.75 -14.74 36.37
N GLU A 301 19.08 -13.47 36.40
CA GLU A 301 19.80 -12.85 37.55
C GLU A 301 19.03 -13.00 38.87
N GLN A 302 17.71 -13.12 38.80
CA GLN A 302 16.83 -13.40 39.94
C GLN A 302 16.69 -14.92 40.24
N GLY A 303 17.40 -15.78 39.51
CA GLY A 303 17.36 -17.23 39.68
C GLY A 303 16.21 -17.95 38.94
N LEU A 304 15.46 -17.25 38.09
CA LEU A 304 14.35 -17.82 37.33
C LEU A 304 14.86 -18.47 36.02
N LYS A 305 14.50 -19.71 35.75
CA LYS A 305 14.96 -20.47 34.58
C LYS A 305 14.02 -20.23 33.40
N VAL A 306 14.19 -19.07 32.75
CA VAL A 306 13.40 -18.65 31.62
C VAL A 306 14.22 -18.58 30.31
N GLY A 307 13.57 -18.77 29.17
CA GLY A 307 14.20 -18.68 27.85
C GLY A 307 13.28 -18.09 26.79
N VAL A 308 13.82 -17.85 25.59
CA VAL A 308 13.09 -17.30 24.44
C VAL A 308 13.27 -18.20 23.23
N ILE A 309 12.17 -18.49 22.54
CA ILE A 309 12.12 -19.21 21.27
C ILE A 309 11.65 -18.25 20.20
N SER A 310 12.49 -17.98 19.18
CA SER A 310 12.14 -17.09 18.07
C SER A 310 12.57 -17.69 16.74
N PRO A 311 11.66 -18.15 15.87
CA PRO A 311 12.03 -18.71 14.58
C PRO A 311 12.54 -17.61 13.63
N ASN A 312 13.58 -17.93 12.83
CA ASN A 312 14.02 -17.17 11.66
C ASN A 312 13.35 -17.70 10.37
N VAL A 313 12.75 -18.89 10.45
CA VAL A 313 12.03 -19.55 9.35
C VAL A 313 10.62 -19.88 9.82
N LEU A 314 9.61 -19.37 9.12
CA LEU A 314 8.20 -19.61 9.46
C LEU A 314 7.55 -20.63 8.51
N ARG A 315 7.99 -20.67 7.26
CA ARG A 315 7.65 -21.71 6.29
C ARG A 315 8.90 -22.14 5.52
N PRO A 316 9.22 -23.45 5.53
CA PRO A 316 8.56 -24.56 6.23
C PRO A 316 8.58 -24.38 7.75
N PHE A 317 7.48 -24.74 8.44
CA PHE A 317 7.39 -24.57 9.90
C PHE A 317 8.38 -25.51 10.62
N PRO A 318 9.21 -24.99 11.55
CA PRO A 318 10.27 -25.76 12.20
C PRO A 318 9.74 -26.59 13.39
N ALA A 319 8.78 -27.48 13.13
CA ALA A 319 8.07 -28.24 14.15
C ALA A 319 9.00 -29.14 15.00
N ALA A 320 10.04 -29.74 14.38
CA ALA A 320 10.96 -30.63 15.09
C ALA A 320 11.82 -29.84 16.08
N GLU A 321 12.37 -28.69 15.69
CA GLU A 321 13.20 -27.83 16.54
C GLU A 321 12.41 -27.25 17.69
N ILE A 322 11.16 -26.81 17.43
CA ILE A 322 10.27 -26.31 18.48
C ILE A 322 9.91 -27.42 19.46
N ARG A 323 9.61 -28.63 18.97
CA ARG A 323 9.33 -29.78 19.81
C ARG A 323 10.52 -30.14 20.72
N GLU A 324 11.73 -30.17 20.15
CA GLU A 324 12.94 -30.43 20.91
C GLU A 324 13.19 -29.33 21.95
N ALA A 325 13.07 -28.04 21.58
CA ALA A 325 13.25 -26.93 22.49
C ALA A 325 12.25 -26.96 23.67
N CYS A 326 11.06 -27.50 23.45
CA CYS A 326 10.00 -27.57 24.47
C CYS A 326 10.00 -28.89 25.28
N ARG A 327 10.93 -29.83 25.03
CA ARG A 327 10.91 -31.17 25.65
C ARG A 327 10.86 -31.11 27.17
N ASN A 328 11.59 -30.19 27.79
CA ASN A 328 11.73 -30.07 29.23
C ASN A 328 10.99 -28.89 29.82
N LEU A 329 10.23 -28.13 29.01
CA LEU A 329 9.49 -26.99 29.48
C LEU A 329 8.24 -27.39 30.29
N LYS A 330 8.01 -26.70 31.40
CA LYS A 330 6.75 -26.77 32.17
C LYS A 330 5.67 -25.94 31.51
N ALA A 331 6.00 -24.74 31.05
CA ALA A 331 5.08 -23.86 30.38
C ALA A 331 5.74 -23.07 29.25
N LEU A 332 4.96 -22.79 28.19
CA LEU A 332 5.33 -21.94 27.06
C LEU A 332 4.21 -20.92 26.84
N LEU A 333 4.54 -19.65 26.85
CA LEU A 333 3.63 -18.62 26.40
C LEU A 333 3.96 -18.24 24.95
N VAL A 334 2.97 -18.40 24.07
CA VAL A 334 3.03 -17.97 22.67
C VAL A 334 2.46 -16.57 22.58
N ALA A 335 3.32 -15.59 22.30
CA ALA A 335 2.95 -14.19 22.15
C ALA A 335 2.86 -13.83 20.67
N GLU A 336 1.70 -13.32 20.23
CA GLU A 336 1.39 -13.14 18.82
C GLU A 336 0.79 -11.76 18.54
N ARG A 337 1.21 -11.14 17.41
CA ARG A 337 0.66 -9.87 16.90
C ARG A 337 -0.40 -10.12 15.82
N GLY A 338 -1.32 -11.04 16.03
CA GLY A 338 -2.44 -11.33 15.14
C GLY A 338 -3.29 -12.45 15.70
N ASP A 339 -4.59 -12.39 15.47
CA ASP A 339 -5.57 -13.33 15.99
C ASP A 339 -6.17 -14.21 14.88
N SER A 340 -6.63 -15.38 15.26
CA SER A 340 -7.42 -16.31 14.44
C SER A 340 -8.92 -16.26 14.78
N TYR A 341 -9.47 -15.12 15.00
CA TYR A 341 -10.83 -14.81 15.47
C TYR A 341 -11.78 -16.01 15.59
N GLY A 342 -12.31 -16.23 16.81
CA GLY A 342 -13.19 -17.37 17.09
C GLY A 342 -12.48 -18.71 17.37
N SER A 343 -11.14 -18.69 17.48
CA SER A 343 -10.29 -19.84 17.80
C SER A 343 -9.76 -19.78 19.24
N ASN A 344 -9.09 -20.85 19.69
CA ASN A 344 -8.50 -20.96 21.03
C ASN A 344 -6.99 -20.58 21.01
N GLY A 345 -6.65 -19.45 20.43
CA GLY A 345 -5.29 -18.93 20.26
C GLY A 345 -5.05 -18.40 18.86
N GLY A 346 -3.96 -17.68 18.67
CA GLY A 346 -3.53 -17.18 17.37
C GLY A 346 -2.92 -18.27 16.48
N PRO A 347 -2.54 -17.91 15.22
CA PRO A 347 -2.02 -18.87 14.25
C PRO A 347 -0.79 -19.65 14.73
N MET A 348 0.16 -18.98 15.39
CA MET A 348 1.37 -19.66 15.89
C MET A 348 1.07 -20.56 17.08
N THR A 349 0.12 -20.20 17.91
CA THR A 349 -0.33 -21.10 19.00
C THR A 349 -0.84 -22.42 18.46
N HIS A 350 -1.54 -22.41 17.32
CA HIS A 350 -2.02 -23.64 16.68
C HIS A 350 -0.87 -24.48 16.13
N GLU A 351 0.07 -23.85 15.42
CA GLU A 351 1.26 -24.54 14.88
C GLU A 351 2.12 -25.15 15.99
N VAL A 352 2.35 -24.39 17.06
CA VAL A 352 3.12 -24.87 18.22
C VAL A 352 2.40 -26.02 18.90
N LYS A 353 1.09 -25.89 19.20
CA LYS A 353 0.31 -26.98 19.82
C LYS A 353 0.31 -28.24 18.95
N ALA A 354 0.17 -28.11 17.63
CA ALA A 354 0.26 -29.24 16.70
C ALA A 354 1.65 -29.90 16.76
N ALA A 355 2.74 -29.11 16.69
CA ALA A 355 4.09 -29.63 16.78
C ALA A 355 4.36 -30.38 18.10
N LEU A 356 3.90 -29.86 19.24
CA LEU A 356 4.10 -30.50 20.55
C LEU A 356 3.23 -31.75 20.70
N LYS A 357 2.04 -31.81 20.08
CA LYS A 357 1.16 -32.97 20.20
C LYS A 357 1.69 -34.21 19.50
N ASP A 358 2.59 -34.06 18.54
CA ASP A 358 3.26 -35.19 17.90
C ASP A 358 4.21 -35.96 18.85
N ASP A 359 4.60 -35.37 19.99
CA ASP A 359 5.30 -36.08 21.09
C ASP A 359 4.27 -36.37 22.21
N PRO A 360 3.87 -37.63 22.38
CA PRO A 360 2.89 -38.02 23.41
C PRO A 360 3.38 -37.80 24.83
N ASN A 361 4.69 -37.65 25.03
CA ASN A 361 5.32 -37.43 26.33
C ASN A 361 5.43 -35.93 26.67
N ASN A 362 5.23 -35.03 25.70
CA ASN A 362 5.30 -33.61 25.95
C ASN A 362 4.11 -33.16 26.83
N LYS A 363 4.42 -32.51 27.96
CA LYS A 363 3.46 -32.02 28.94
C LYS A 363 3.51 -30.52 29.11
N THR A 364 4.16 -29.79 28.20
CA THR A 364 4.28 -28.34 28.24
C THR A 364 2.88 -27.69 28.23
N ILE A 365 2.63 -26.86 29.22
CA ILE A 365 1.40 -26.04 29.28
C ILE A 365 1.58 -24.89 28.29
N VAL A 366 0.68 -24.76 27.31
CA VAL A 366 0.76 -23.70 26.28
C VAL A 366 -0.29 -22.64 26.58
N LEU A 367 0.18 -21.40 26.83
CA LEU A 367 -0.63 -20.18 26.91
C LEU A 367 -0.52 -19.40 25.61
N SER A 368 -1.58 -18.68 25.24
CA SER A 368 -1.60 -17.78 24.10
C SER A 368 -1.96 -16.38 24.54
N ARG A 369 -1.20 -15.37 24.04
CA ARG A 369 -1.50 -13.96 24.27
C ARG A 369 -1.42 -13.19 22.96
N ILE A 370 -2.51 -12.56 22.57
CA ILE A 370 -2.53 -11.61 21.47
C ILE A 370 -2.10 -10.25 22.03
N TYR A 371 -1.07 -9.65 21.45
CA TYR A 371 -0.50 -8.39 21.92
C TYR A 371 -0.09 -7.48 20.75
N GLY A 372 0.12 -6.20 21.02
CA GLY A 372 0.80 -5.29 20.11
C GLY A 372 0.07 -5.00 18.79
N LEU A 373 -1.23 -5.30 18.70
CA LEU A 373 -2.03 -4.99 17.51
C LEU A 373 -2.04 -3.49 17.26
N GLY A 374 -2.06 -3.10 15.96
CA GLY A 374 -2.02 -1.69 15.57
C GLY A 374 -0.72 -0.99 15.98
N GLY A 375 0.39 -1.72 16.09
CA GLY A 375 1.71 -1.18 16.41
C GLY A 375 1.87 -0.69 17.83
N ARG A 376 1.08 -1.22 18.78
CA ARG A 376 1.33 -0.94 20.19
C ARG A 376 2.72 -1.43 20.57
N ASP A 377 3.49 -0.56 21.22
CA ASP A 377 4.85 -0.87 21.69
C ASP A 377 4.87 -2.08 22.63
N PHE A 378 5.99 -2.77 22.63
CA PHE A 378 6.28 -3.90 23.51
C PHE A 378 7.52 -3.58 24.35
N TYR A 379 7.29 -3.28 25.62
CA TYR A 379 8.32 -2.87 26.57
C TYR A 379 8.82 -4.03 27.42
N HIS A 380 9.88 -3.80 28.17
CA HIS A 380 10.42 -4.76 29.12
C HIS A 380 9.38 -5.24 30.16
N ASP A 381 8.53 -4.32 30.64
CA ASP A 381 7.48 -4.66 31.59
C ASP A 381 6.42 -5.59 31.00
N ASP A 382 6.12 -5.43 29.70
CA ASP A 382 5.19 -6.33 28.98
C ASP A 382 5.79 -7.73 28.86
N ALA A 383 7.07 -7.83 28.49
CA ALA A 383 7.77 -9.11 28.41
C ALA A 383 7.86 -9.79 29.77
N GLU A 384 8.19 -9.04 30.82
CA GLU A 384 8.23 -9.58 32.20
C GLU A 384 6.86 -10.08 32.64
N ALA A 385 5.79 -9.34 32.38
CA ALA A 385 4.43 -9.79 32.70
C ALA A 385 4.08 -11.10 31.99
N MET A 386 4.47 -11.28 30.72
CA MET A 386 4.24 -12.51 29.99
C MET A 386 5.05 -13.69 30.56
N PHE A 387 6.32 -13.49 30.93
CA PHE A 387 7.11 -14.50 31.63
C PHE A 387 6.48 -14.90 32.96
N ARG A 388 5.98 -13.93 33.75
CA ARG A 388 5.31 -14.21 35.02
C ARG A 388 4.04 -15.02 34.86
N LEU A 389 3.22 -14.76 33.84
CA LEU A 389 2.05 -15.59 33.52
C LEU A 389 2.44 -17.03 33.20
N ALA A 390 3.52 -17.25 32.45
CA ALA A 390 4.00 -18.58 32.14
C ALA A 390 4.62 -19.28 33.39
N LEU A 391 5.35 -18.55 34.24
CA LEU A 391 5.88 -19.08 35.52
C LEU A 391 4.75 -19.49 36.46
N GLU A 392 3.70 -18.67 36.58
CA GLU A 392 2.51 -19.01 37.37
C GLU A 392 1.80 -20.27 36.87
N ALA A 393 1.65 -20.40 35.54
CA ALA A 393 1.07 -21.61 34.96
C ALA A 393 1.94 -22.85 35.21
N ALA A 394 3.28 -22.71 35.15
CA ALA A 394 4.20 -23.78 35.47
C ALA A 394 4.13 -24.22 36.93
N GLU A 395 4.03 -23.27 37.88
CA GLU A 395 3.88 -23.50 39.30
C GLU A 395 2.54 -24.21 39.62
N LYS A 396 1.43 -23.72 39.04
CA LYS A 396 0.10 -24.30 39.22
C LYS A 396 -0.13 -25.62 38.49
N GLY A 397 0.73 -25.96 37.55
CA GLY A 397 0.55 -27.14 36.69
C GLY A 397 -0.62 -26.99 35.69
N LYS A 398 -1.14 -25.78 35.50
CA LYS A 398 -2.23 -25.46 34.56
C LYS A 398 -2.24 -23.97 34.22
N ALA A 399 -2.84 -23.62 33.09
CA ALA A 399 -3.16 -22.24 32.75
C ALA A 399 -4.59 -21.91 33.22
N ASP A 400 -4.75 -20.91 34.09
CA ASP A 400 -6.08 -20.45 34.53
C ASP A 400 -6.81 -19.74 33.37
N VAL A 401 -6.08 -18.96 32.56
CA VAL A 401 -6.58 -18.33 31.33
C VAL A 401 -5.66 -18.72 30.16
N PRO A 402 -6.00 -19.80 29.44
CA PRO A 402 -5.17 -20.31 28.36
C PRO A 402 -4.99 -19.39 27.17
N PHE A 403 -6.00 -18.56 26.87
CA PHE A 403 -5.99 -17.58 25.77
C PHE A 403 -6.59 -16.26 26.24
N ASP A 404 -5.94 -15.16 25.93
CA ASP A 404 -6.45 -13.82 26.19
C ASP A 404 -5.72 -12.76 25.35
N TYR A 405 -6.28 -11.55 25.32
CA TYR A 405 -5.61 -10.36 24.80
C TYR A 405 -4.82 -9.66 25.91
N TYR A 406 -3.60 -9.22 25.57
CA TYR A 406 -2.76 -8.47 26.47
C TYR A 406 -2.74 -6.98 26.11
N GLY A 407 -3.01 -6.13 27.09
CA GLY A 407 -2.94 -4.69 26.93
C GLY A 407 -4.19 -4.04 26.35
N VAL A 408 -5.35 -4.66 26.49
CA VAL A 408 -6.65 -4.04 26.16
C VAL A 408 -6.88 -2.82 27.04
N THR A 409 -7.34 -1.72 26.42
CA THR A 409 -7.68 -0.47 27.13
C THR A 409 -9.20 -0.46 27.40
N PRO A 410 -9.64 -0.44 28.66
CA PRO A 410 -11.06 -0.35 28.99
C PRO A 410 -11.73 0.91 28.42
N GLY A 411 -13.00 0.81 28.02
CA GLY A 411 -13.78 1.94 27.50
C GLY A 411 -13.54 2.31 26.05
N THR A 412 -12.72 1.55 25.31
CA THR A 412 -12.59 1.70 23.86
C THR A 412 -13.89 1.24 23.18
N PRO A 413 -14.44 1.96 22.18
CA PRO A 413 -15.67 1.56 21.52
C PRO A 413 -15.49 0.24 20.77
N GLU A 414 -16.46 -0.66 20.93
CA GLU A 414 -16.47 -2.00 20.32
C GLU A 414 -16.89 -1.98 18.84
N LYS A 415 -17.44 -0.86 18.38
CA LYS A 415 -18.01 -0.73 17.01
C LYS A 415 -17.91 0.71 16.53
N THR A 416 -18.48 0.99 15.38
CA THR A 416 -18.64 2.33 14.82
C THR A 416 -19.07 3.33 15.90
N PHE A 417 -18.32 4.41 16.03
CA PHE A 417 -18.55 5.42 17.07
C PHE A 417 -19.37 6.59 16.54
N ASP A 418 -20.12 7.23 17.44
CA ASP A 418 -20.73 8.54 17.24
C ASP A 418 -19.79 9.61 17.82
N PRO A 419 -19.22 10.50 16.99
CA PRO A 419 -18.32 11.55 17.48
C PRO A 419 -19.05 12.66 18.25
N GLY A 420 -20.36 12.59 18.38
CA GLY A 420 -21.17 13.64 19.01
C GLY A 420 -21.18 14.97 18.26
N THR A 421 -20.84 14.94 16.97
CA THR A 421 -20.83 16.15 16.14
C THR A 421 -22.25 16.63 15.90
N PRO A 422 -22.60 17.87 16.20
CA PRO A 422 -23.94 18.40 15.94
C PRO A 422 -24.29 18.26 14.45
N PRO A 423 -25.41 17.62 14.10
CA PRO A 423 -25.84 17.48 12.72
C PRO A 423 -26.14 18.86 12.11
N ILE A 424 -25.96 18.97 10.81
CA ILE A 424 -26.45 20.11 10.05
C ILE A 424 -27.84 19.75 9.55
N SER A 425 -28.83 20.58 9.86
CA SER A 425 -30.17 20.32 9.37
C SER A 425 -30.25 20.56 7.86
N ARG A 426 -31.20 19.91 7.23
CA ARG A 426 -31.51 20.07 5.81
C ARG A 426 -31.88 21.50 5.48
N GLU A 427 -32.71 22.13 6.31
CA GLU A 427 -33.19 23.51 6.16
C GLU A 427 -32.03 24.50 6.15
N GLU A 428 -31.01 24.29 6.98
CA GLU A 428 -29.79 25.11 7.04
C GLU A 428 -28.95 25.05 5.76
N THR A 429 -29.14 24.02 4.93
CA THR A 429 -28.33 23.80 3.72
C THR A 429 -29.12 23.92 2.42
N THR A 430 -30.42 24.23 2.48
CA THR A 430 -31.33 24.34 1.34
C THR A 430 -31.70 25.79 1.03
N GLY A 431 -32.00 26.10 -0.24
CA GLY A 431 -32.47 27.42 -0.69
C GLY A 431 -31.36 28.43 -1.01
N PHE A 432 -30.11 27.97 -1.14
CA PHE A 432 -28.99 28.83 -1.55
C PHE A 432 -28.79 28.82 -3.06
N ILE A 433 -28.76 27.66 -3.68
CA ILE A 433 -28.53 27.49 -5.12
C ILE A 433 -29.74 26.82 -5.74
N SER A 434 -30.20 27.36 -6.87
CA SER A 434 -31.30 26.76 -7.62
C SER A 434 -30.88 26.26 -8.99
N VAL A 435 -31.42 25.09 -9.34
CA VAL A 435 -31.26 24.49 -10.67
C VAL A 435 -32.63 24.35 -11.29
N THR A 436 -32.84 24.92 -12.48
CA THR A 436 -34.06 24.80 -13.25
C THR A 436 -33.76 24.22 -14.62
N VAL A 437 -34.69 23.45 -15.16
CA VAL A 437 -34.62 22.94 -16.54
C VAL A 437 -35.27 23.93 -17.46
N ASP A 438 -34.58 24.38 -18.50
CA ASP A 438 -35.16 25.17 -19.55
C ASP A 438 -36.07 24.27 -20.40
N GLU A 439 -37.38 24.54 -20.41
CA GLU A 439 -38.39 23.72 -21.06
C GLU A 439 -38.22 23.59 -22.58
N LYS A 440 -37.56 24.57 -23.23
CA LYS A 440 -37.37 24.57 -24.68
C LYS A 440 -36.11 23.81 -25.11
N THR A 441 -35.05 23.93 -24.33
CA THR A 441 -33.72 23.38 -24.69
C THR A 441 -33.35 22.12 -23.89
N GLY A 442 -34.03 21.85 -22.77
CA GLY A 442 -33.68 20.79 -21.83
C GLY A 442 -32.37 21.06 -21.06
N GLN A 443 -31.80 22.27 -21.20
CA GLN A 443 -30.55 22.64 -20.54
C GLN A 443 -30.78 23.04 -19.08
N LEU A 444 -29.81 22.75 -18.23
CA LEU A 444 -29.83 23.16 -16.82
C LEU A 444 -29.36 24.63 -16.68
N LYS A 445 -30.21 25.45 -16.07
CA LYS A 445 -29.89 26.81 -15.65
C LYS A 445 -29.63 26.84 -14.15
N VAL A 446 -28.40 27.20 -13.77
CA VAL A 446 -27.94 27.24 -12.37
C VAL A 446 -27.84 28.71 -11.93
N THR A 447 -28.50 29.06 -10.84
CA THR A 447 -28.37 30.35 -10.18
C THR A 447 -27.60 30.21 -8.88
N VAL A 448 -26.38 30.77 -8.85
CA VAL A 448 -25.51 30.82 -7.68
C VAL A 448 -25.65 32.17 -6.99
N PRO A 449 -25.86 32.22 -5.67
CA PRO A 449 -26.02 33.49 -4.94
C PRO A 449 -24.68 34.24 -4.87
N PRO A 450 -24.69 35.54 -4.52
CA PRO A 450 -23.50 36.29 -4.22
C PRO A 450 -22.68 35.59 -3.10
N PRO A 451 -21.33 35.67 -3.12
CA PRO A 451 -20.47 34.99 -2.15
C PRO A 451 -20.85 35.25 -0.67
N ARG A 452 -21.24 36.49 -0.35
CA ARG A 452 -21.66 36.90 1.01
C ARG A 452 -22.88 36.10 1.51
N LYS A 453 -23.81 35.73 0.65
CA LYS A 453 -24.96 34.89 1.01
C LYS A 453 -24.54 33.44 1.14
N LEU A 454 -23.69 32.93 0.22
CA LEU A 454 -23.21 31.57 0.27
C LEU A 454 -22.35 31.29 1.51
N MET A 455 -21.61 32.26 2.01
CA MET A 455 -20.82 32.15 3.26
C MET A 455 -21.68 31.93 4.52
N GLN A 456 -22.98 32.14 4.46
CA GLN A 456 -23.92 31.88 5.57
C GLN A 456 -24.30 30.39 5.63
N LYS A 457 -24.11 29.64 4.53
CA LYS A 457 -24.37 28.20 4.49
C LYS A 457 -23.39 27.44 5.39
N PRO A 458 -23.87 26.60 6.30
CA PRO A 458 -23.00 25.84 7.17
C PRO A 458 -22.07 24.91 6.37
N LYS A 459 -20.82 24.82 6.80
CA LYS A 459 -19.84 23.93 6.17
C LYS A 459 -20.08 22.48 6.61
N ARG A 460 -20.18 21.59 5.63
CA ARG A 460 -20.30 20.15 5.86
C ARG A 460 -18.97 19.51 6.31
N LEU A 461 -17.86 20.15 5.98
CA LEU A 461 -16.53 19.83 6.46
C LEU A 461 -16.02 20.97 7.34
N ALA A 462 -15.92 20.73 8.63
CA ALA A 462 -15.51 21.70 9.64
C ALA A 462 -14.01 22.04 9.54
N PRO A 463 -13.57 23.22 9.99
CA PRO A 463 -12.14 23.48 10.22
C PRO A 463 -11.59 22.62 11.35
N GLY A 464 -10.26 22.52 11.45
CA GLY A 464 -9.58 21.72 12.48
C GLY A 464 -9.04 20.37 11.97
N HIS A 465 -9.07 20.15 10.67
CA HIS A 465 -8.41 19.00 10.03
C HIS A 465 -6.88 19.13 10.02
N GLY A 466 -6.17 17.99 9.96
CA GLY A 466 -4.69 17.93 9.99
C GLY A 466 -4.00 18.12 8.62
N ALA A 467 -4.59 18.88 7.68
CA ALA A 467 -4.01 19.08 6.36
C ALA A 467 -2.73 19.92 6.39
N CYS A 468 -1.82 19.66 5.45
CA CYS A 468 -0.62 20.46 5.26
C CYS A 468 -0.96 21.93 4.98
N PRO A 469 -0.12 22.90 5.40
CA PRO A 469 -0.28 24.30 5.01
C PRO A 469 -0.32 24.45 3.48
N GLY A 470 -1.26 25.24 2.97
CA GLY A 470 -1.44 25.47 1.53
C GLY A 470 -2.04 24.30 0.74
N CYS A 471 -2.50 23.24 1.40
CA CYS A 471 -3.16 22.11 0.73
C CYS A 471 -4.46 22.55 0.01
N GLY A 472 -4.55 22.30 -1.30
CA GLY A 472 -5.70 22.67 -2.12
C GLY A 472 -6.92 21.75 -1.97
N ILE A 473 -6.79 20.57 -1.33
CA ILE A 473 -7.89 19.59 -1.19
C ILE A 473 -9.13 20.23 -0.53
N PHE A 474 -8.94 20.88 0.62
CA PHE A 474 -10.06 21.33 1.43
C PHE A 474 -10.74 22.60 0.90
N PRO A 475 -10.02 23.60 0.37
CA PRO A 475 -10.67 24.66 -0.38
C PRO A 475 -11.55 24.15 -1.53
N ALA A 476 -11.04 23.22 -2.34
CA ALA A 476 -11.79 22.67 -3.47
C ALA A 476 -12.99 21.81 -3.04
N ILE A 477 -12.81 20.88 -2.09
CA ILE A 477 -13.89 20.02 -1.58
C ILE A 477 -14.97 20.85 -0.86
N ASN A 478 -14.59 21.80 0.01
CA ASN A 478 -15.55 22.67 0.69
C ASN A 478 -16.35 23.50 -0.30
N LEU A 479 -15.70 24.01 -1.35
CA LEU A 479 -16.37 24.78 -2.40
C LEU A 479 -17.37 23.90 -3.16
N PHE A 480 -16.96 22.67 -3.54
CA PHE A 480 -17.86 21.71 -4.18
C PHE A 480 -19.06 21.36 -3.28
N LEU A 481 -18.82 20.99 -2.03
CA LEU A 481 -19.88 20.65 -1.06
C LEU A 481 -20.81 21.83 -0.78
N SER A 482 -20.31 23.07 -0.86
CA SER A 482 -21.14 24.29 -0.74
C SER A 482 -22.09 24.45 -1.91
N GLY A 483 -21.75 23.89 -3.08
CA GLY A 483 -22.60 23.85 -4.26
C GLY A 483 -23.78 22.88 -4.19
N LEU A 484 -23.80 21.96 -3.19
CA LEU A 484 -24.85 20.97 -3.00
C LEU A 484 -25.91 21.48 -2.02
N GLU A 485 -27.18 21.15 -2.26
CA GLU A 485 -28.33 21.49 -1.41
C GLU A 485 -28.82 20.24 -0.64
N GLY A 486 -29.35 20.45 0.58
CA GLY A 486 -29.99 19.38 1.38
C GLY A 486 -29.00 18.33 1.92
N ASP A 487 -29.50 17.12 2.13
CA ASP A 487 -28.76 16.03 2.78
C ASP A 487 -27.69 15.43 1.87
N VAL A 488 -26.52 15.17 2.47
CA VAL A 488 -25.35 14.60 1.80
C VAL A 488 -24.76 13.48 2.65
N VAL A 489 -24.47 12.35 2.02
CA VAL A 489 -23.66 11.26 2.59
C VAL A 489 -22.37 11.17 1.79
N VAL A 490 -21.24 11.14 2.49
CA VAL A 490 -19.92 11.06 1.85
C VAL A 490 -19.25 9.71 2.10
N LEU A 491 -18.63 9.16 1.07
CA LEU A 491 -17.69 8.07 1.18
C LEU A 491 -16.32 8.55 0.75
N TYR A 492 -15.32 8.35 1.59
CA TYR A 492 -13.94 8.63 1.23
C TYR A 492 -13.17 7.34 1.01
N GLN A 493 -12.45 7.27 -0.09
CA GLN A 493 -11.38 6.29 -0.23
C GLN A 493 -10.16 6.71 0.58
N THR A 494 -9.35 5.76 1.00
CA THR A 494 -8.08 6.03 1.70
C THR A 494 -7.23 7.01 0.87
N GLY A 495 -6.65 7.99 1.55
CA GLY A 495 -5.80 9.01 0.93
C GLY A 495 -5.71 10.25 1.82
N CYS A 496 -5.03 11.30 1.37
CA CYS A 496 -4.82 12.51 2.17
C CYS A 496 -6.12 13.07 2.73
N ALA A 497 -7.18 13.19 1.90
CA ALA A 497 -8.45 13.77 2.34
C ALA A 497 -9.09 12.99 3.50
N MET A 498 -8.97 11.66 3.51
CA MET A 498 -9.49 10.79 4.57
C MET A 498 -8.64 10.89 5.83
N VAL A 499 -7.34 10.66 5.70
CA VAL A 499 -6.41 10.54 6.86
C VAL A 499 -6.42 11.78 7.73
N VAL A 500 -6.45 12.97 7.13
CA VAL A 500 -6.37 14.24 7.87
C VAL A 500 -7.72 14.73 8.43
N THR A 501 -8.83 14.04 8.15
CA THR A 501 -10.18 14.45 8.58
C THR A 501 -10.86 13.50 9.56
N THR A 502 -10.34 12.29 9.75
CA THR A 502 -11.01 11.22 10.53
C THR A 502 -10.08 10.48 11.49
N GLY A 503 -9.14 11.18 12.12
CA GLY A 503 -8.31 10.60 13.19
C GLY A 503 -9.12 10.37 14.47
N TYR A 504 -9.47 9.09 14.76
CA TYR A 504 -10.18 8.74 15.99
C TYR A 504 -9.53 9.36 17.25
N PRO A 505 -10.31 9.91 18.18
CA PRO A 505 -11.78 9.95 18.27
C PRO A 505 -12.44 11.18 17.61
N TYR A 506 -11.77 11.86 16.71
CA TYR A 506 -12.23 13.11 16.10
C TYR A 506 -12.63 12.91 14.64
N THR A 507 -13.55 13.74 14.16
CA THR A 507 -13.89 13.87 12.75
C THR A 507 -14.11 15.33 12.38
N ALA A 508 -13.70 15.74 11.18
CA ALA A 508 -14.06 17.05 10.62
C ALA A 508 -15.40 17.01 9.85
N HIS A 509 -15.99 15.83 9.65
CA HIS A 509 -17.22 15.68 8.91
C HIS A 509 -18.44 15.98 9.78
N ARG A 510 -19.31 16.88 9.31
CA ARG A 510 -20.62 17.19 9.90
C ARG A 510 -21.78 16.56 9.13
N VAL A 511 -21.50 15.56 8.36
CA VAL A 511 -22.42 14.72 7.58
C VAL A 511 -22.04 13.27 7.78
N THR A 512 -22.95 12.34 7.45
CA THR A 512 -22.62 10.91 7.51
C THR A 512 -21.42 10.60 6.61
N TYR A 513 -20.45 9.95 7.20
CA TYR A 513 -19.19 9.59 6.58
C TYR A 513 -18.98 8.08 6.58
N VAL A 514 -18.54 7.53 5.46
CA VAL A 514 -18.15 6.13 5.30
C VAL A 514 -16.72 6.08 4.75
N HIS A 515 -15.90 5.17 5.23
CA HIS A 515 -14.58 4.91 4.68
C HIS A 515 -14.52 3.52 4.04
N ASN A 516 -13.87 3.40 2.91
CA ASN A 516 -13.40 2.12 2.39
C ASN A 516 -12.04 2.28 1.69
N LEU A 517 -11.36 1.15 1.49
CA LEU A 517 -10.04 1.05 0.91
C LEU A 517 -10.01 1.50 -0.56
N PHE A 518 -8.82 1.77 -1.06
CA PHE A 518 -8.52 2.41 -2.33
C PHE A 518 -9.33 1.89 -3.53
N GLN A 519 -9.40 0.56 -3.74
CA GLN A 519 -9.99 0.00 -4.95
C GLN A 519 -11.52 -0.06 -4.96
N ASN A 520 -12.16 -0.13 -3.78
CA ASN A 520 -13.58 -0.50 -3.66
C ASN A 520 -14.56 0.65 -3.40
N GLY A 521 -14.12 1.91 -3.33
CA GLY A 521 -14.99 3.02 -2.94
C GLY A 521 -16.23 3.17 -3.82
N ALA A 522 -16.08 3.11 -5.14
CA ALA A 522 -17.20 3.24 -6.07
C ALA A 522 -18.22 2.09 -5.92
N ALA A 523 -17.75 0.85 -5.82
CA ALA A 523 -18.61 -0.31 -5.61
C ALA A 523 -19.32 -0.25 -4.24
N THR A 524 -18.61 0.16 -3.19
CA THR A 524 -19.18 0.30 -1.84
C THR A 524 -20.28 1.34 -1.81
N LEU A 525 -20.04 2.53 -2.38
CA LEU A 525 -21.05 3.58 -2.40
C LEU A 525 -22.24 3.18 -3.26
N SER A 526 -22.03 2.47 -4.38
CA SER A 526 -23.15 1.97 -5.21
C SER A 526 -24.06 1.04 -4.42
N GLY A 527 -23.51 0.15 -3.58
CA GLY A 527 -24.29 -0.70 -2.70
C GLY A 527 -25.11 0.07 -1.65
N LEU A 528 -24.51 1.14 -1.10
CA LEU A 528 -25.21 2.02 -0.14
C LEU A 528 -26.36 2.78 -0.82
N VAL A 529 -26.15 3.27 -2.02
CA VAL A 529 -27.16 3.96 -2.86
C VAL A 529 -28.36 3.04 -3.13
N GLU A 530 -28.11 1.82 -3.59
CA GLU A 530 -29.19 0.85 -3.87
C GLU A 530 -29.93 0.46 -2.60
N MET A 531 -29.23 0.27 -1.46
CA MET A 531 -29.88 -0.01 -0.18
C MET A 531 -30.77 1.14 0.27
N PHE A 532 -30.36 2.40 0.04
CA PHE A 532 -31.18 3.57 0.34
C PHE A 532 -32.49 3.57 -0.46
N TYR A 533 -32.41 3.38 -1.78
CA TYR A 533 -33.61 3.36 -2.63
C TYR A 533 -34.51 2.18 -2.36
N GLU A 534 -33.94 0.98 -2.06
CA GLU A 534 -34.73 -0.21 -1.72
C GLU A 534 -35.46 -0.05 -0.40
N ARG A 535 -34.81 0.46 0.66
CA ARG A 535 -35.44 0.71 1.95
C ARG A 535 -36.51 1.82 1.85
N LYS A 536 -36.26 2.86 1.03
CA LYS A 536 -37.27 3.88 0.74
C LYS A 536 -38.49 3.29 0.02
N ARG A 537 -38.26 2.43 -0.98
CA ARG A 537 -39.34 1.71 -1.70
C ARG A 537 -40.15 0.82 -0.79
N ARG A 538 -39.53 0.21 0.22
CA ARG A 538 -40.23 -0.63 1.24
C ARG A 538 -40.92 0.17 2.34
N GLY A 539 -40.72 1.48 2.40
CA GLY A 539 -41.24 2.33 3.47
C GLY A 539 -40.52 2.15 4.81
N GLU A 540 -39.32 1.59 4.81
CA GLU A 540 -38.53 1.35 6.03
C GLU A 540 -37.78 2.57 6.54
N ILE A 541 -37.63 3.58 5.69
CA ILE A 541 -37.03 4.89 6.02
C ILE A 541 -37.89 6.00 5.47
N ASP A 542 -38.16 7.01 6.30
CA ASP A 542 -38.86 8.24 5.90
C ASP A 542 -37.84 9.36 5.74
N VAL A 543 -37.40 9.57 4.51
CA VAL A 543 -36.55 10.71 4.10
C VAL A 543 -37.33 11.44 3.01
N GLY A 544 -37.82 12.62 3.32
CA GLY A 544 -38.71 13.40 2.42
C GLY A 544 -38.18 13.60 1.01
N GLU A 545 -36.89 13.91 0.85
CA GLU A 545 -36.22 14.01 -0.45
C GLU A 545 -35.00 13.08 -0.52
N ASP A 546 -34.50 12.83 -1.75
CA ASP A 546 -33.34 11.97 -1.98
C ASP A 546 -32.04 12.59 -1.43
N ILE A 547 -31.27 11.76 -0.77
CA ILE A 547 -29.90 12.06 -0.30
C ILE A 547 -28.96 12.20 -1.50
N THR A 548 -27.99 13.11 -1.42
CA THR A 548 -26.90 13.18 -2.38
C THR A 548 -25.74 12.32 -1.89
N PHE A 549 -25.34 11.32 -2.67
CA PHE A 549 -24.23 10.44 -2.36
C PHE A 549 -22.97 10.89 -3.11
N VAL A 550 -21.87 11.12 -2.36
CA VAL A 550 -20.61 11.60 -2.93
C VAL A 550 -19.47 10.70 -2.49
N MET A 551 -18.78 10.09 -3.44
CA MET A 551 -17.49 9.46 -3.23
C MET A 551 -16.38 10.48 -3.46
N VAL A 552 -15.47 10.63 -2.50
CA VAL A 552 -14.27 11.47 -2.64
C VAL A 552 -13.04 10.57 -2.71
N THR A 553 -12.23 10.76 -3.74
CA THR A 553 -11.04 9.95 -4.01
C THR A 553 -9.89 10.81 -4.52
N GLY A 554 -8.65 10.38 -4.26
CA GLY A 554 -7.46 10.95 -4.92
C GLY A 554 -7.22 10.35 -6.30
N ASP A 555 -6.32 10.97 -7.06
CA ASP A 555 -5.87 10.45 -8.36
C ASP A 555 -5.30 9.04 -8.26
N GLY A 556 -4.57 8.74 -7.19
CA GLY A 556 -4.09 7.37 -6.90
C GLY A 556 -5.22 6.38 -6.58
N GLY A 557 -6.27 6.83 -5.89
CA GLY A 557 -7.48 6.03 -5.67
C GLY A 557 -8.22 5.71 -6.96
N MET A 558 -8.16 6.61 -7.95
CA MET A 558 -8.68 6.35 -9.30
C MET A 558 -7.75 5.52 -10.17
N ASP A 559 -6.46 5.39 -9.84
CA ASP A 559 -5.59 4.41 -10.51
C ASP A 559 -6.02 2.98 -10.14
N ILE A 560 -5.97 2.67 -8.86
CA ILE A 560 -6.29 1.32 -8.35
C ILE A 560 -7.79 0.99 -8.40
N GLY A 561 -8.66 2.00 -8.30
CA GLY A 561 -10.12 1.86 -8.29
C GLY A 561 -10.80 2.05 -9.65
N MET A 562 -10.06 2.13 -10.76
CA MET A 562 -10.63 2.42 -12.07
C MET A 562 -11.62 1.34 -12.54
N GLY A 563 -11.30 0.07 -12.35
CA GLY A 563 -12.20 -1.05 -12.72
C GLY A 563 -13.57 -0.95 -12.03
N PRO A 564 -13.63 -0.90 -10.69
CA PRO A 564 -14.88 -0.66 -9.94
C PRO A 564 -15.60 0.64 -10.31
N ALA A 565 -14.87 1.73 -10.60
CA ALA A 565 -15.47 3.00 -11.02
C ALA A 565 -16.16 2.88 -12.39
N ILE A 566 -15.50 2.26 -13.38
CA ILE A 566 -16.10 1.98 -14.70
C ILE A 566 -17.31 1.05 -14.56
N GLY A 567 -17.19 -0.03 -13.79
CA GLY A 567 -18.30 -0.95 -13.55
C GLY A 567 -19.51 -0.26 -12.91
N THR A 568 -19.27 0.66 -11.96
CA THR A 568 -20.34 1.47 -11.32
C THR A 568 -20.93 2.47 -12.31
N ALA A 569 -20.11 3.08 -13.18
CA ALA A 569 -20.57 3.99 -14.23
C ALA A 569 -21.47 3.28 -15.24
N LEU A 570 -21.11 2.09 -15.69
CA LEU A 570 -21.92 1.29 -16.61
C LEU A 570 -23.28 0.86 -16.01
N ARG A 571 -23.35 0.66 -14.68
CA ARG A 571 -24.61 0.45 -13.97
C ARG A 571 -25.40 1.73 -13.72
N ASN A 572 -24.78 2.89 -13.92
CA ASN A 572 -25.36 4.22 -13.83
C ASN A 572 -26.07 4.53 -12.49
N HIS A 573 -25.44 4.15 -11.38
CA HIS A 573 -25.98 4.41 -10.04
C HIS A 573 -26.05 5.91 -9.70
N LYS A 574 -27.06 6.33 -8.95
CA LYS A 574 -27.34 7.74 -8.57
C LYS A 574 -26.35 8.28 -7.54
N MET A 575 -25.14 8.58 -7.97
CA MET A 575 -24.06 9.07 -7.11
C MET A 575 -23.07 9.94 -7.86
N ILE A 576 -22.21 10.64 -7.11
CA ILE A 576 -21.13 11.48 -7.62
C ILE A 576 -19.80 10.83 -7.24
N ILE A 577 -18.90 10.65 -8.21
CA ILE A 577 -17.48 10.37 -7.98
C ILE A 577 -16.71 11.69 -8.15
N LEU A 578 -16.07 12.16 -7.10
CA LEU A 578 -15.27 13.37 -7.08
C LEU A 578 -13.80 13.02 -6.86
N GLU A 579 -13.00 13.09 -7.93
CA GLU A 579 -11.53 12.90 -7.88
C GLU A 579 -10.85 14.24 -7.59
N TYR A 580 -10.00 14.30 -6.54
CA TYR A 580 -9.02 15.38 -6.38
C TYR A 580 -7.67 14.92 -6.91
N ASP A 581 -7.08 15.68 -7.82
CA ASP A 581 -5.82 15.36 -8.48
C ASP A 581 -4.72 16.30 -7.98
N ASN A 582 -3.75 15.78 -7.27
CA ASN A 582 -2.53 16.44 -6.83
C ASN A 582 -1.26 15.89 -7.50
N GLU A 583 -1.47 15.08 -8.56
CA GLU A 583 -0.46 14.51 -9.44
C GLU A 583 0.48 13.51 -8.76
N GLY A 584 -0.03 12.68 -7.83
CA GLY A 584 0.76 11.61 -7.22
C GLY A 584 0.14 10.97 -5.97
N TYR A 585 0.78 9.91 -5.48
CA TYR A 585 0.43 9.27 -4.21
C TYR A 585 1.03 10.06 -3.05
N MET A 586 0.32 11.09 -2.57
CA MET A 586 0.89 12.06 -1.64
C MET A 586 0.96 11.56 -0.21
N ASN A 587 -0.07 10.82 0.24
CA ASN A 587 -0.14 10.37 1.63
C ASN A 587 1.00 9.39 2.00
N THR A 588 1.46 8.62 1.06
CA THR A 588 2.52 7.62 1.24
C THR A 588 3.94 8.17 1.02
N GLY A 589 4.11 9.41 0.52
CA GLY A 589 5.42 10.04 0.36
C GLY A 589 5.71 10.64 -1.00
N SER A 590 4.69 11.11 -1.73
CA SER A 590 4.84 11.78 -3.03
C SER A 590 5.36 10.89 -4.16
N GLN A 591 4.88 9.64 -4.25
CA GLN A 591 5.23 8.74 -5.34
C GLN A 591 4.46 9.07 -6.63
N LEU A 592 4.96 8.54 -7.73
CA LEU A 592 4.36 8.64 -9.04
C LEU A 592 2.95 7.98 -9.06
N SER A 593 1.97 8.69 -9.61
CA SER A 593 0.68 8.15 -10.05
C SER A 593 0.57 8.22 -11.57
N TYR A 594 -0.49 7.62 -12.13
CA TYR A 594 -0.77 7.79 -13.55
C TYR A 594 -1.25 9.21 -13.90
N SER A 595 -1.63 10.03 -12.91
CA SER A 595 -1.90 11.47 -13.10
C SER A 595 -0.63 12.33 -13.13
N THR A 596 0.49 11.87 -12.62
CA THR A 596 1.76 12.62 -12.70
C THR A 596 2.10 12.89 -14.16
N PRO A 597 2.37 14.16 -14.57
CA PRO A 597 2.70 14.46 -15.95
C PRO A 597 4.08 13.95 -16.40
N LEU A 598 4.27 13.84 -17.73
CA LEU A 598 5.56 13.49 -18.34
C LEU A 598 6.67 14.41 -17.83
N GLY A 599 7.81 13.84 -17.49
CA GLY A 599 8.99 14.56 -17.03
C GLY A 599 8.92 15.07 -15.59
N HIS A 600 7.76 15.05 -14.91
CA HIS A 600 7.67 15.55 -13.53
C HIS A 600 8.42 14.64 -12.56
N ALA A 601 9.12 15.25 -11.60
CA ALA A 601 9.83 14.56 -10.54
C ALA A 601 8.89 14.17 -9.39
N THR A 602 9.06 12.95 -8.89
CA THR A 602 8.43 12.43 -7.65
C THR A 602 9.45 11.57 -6.90
N SER A 603 9.09 11.02 -5.73
CA SER A 603 9.99 10.12 -4.99
C SER A 603 10.26 8.78 -5.72
N THR A 604 9.40 8.37 -6.65
CA THR A 604 9.60 7.18 -7.50
C THR A 604 9.76 7.48 -8.99
N SER A 605 9.91 8.76 -9.37
CA SER A 605 10.35 9.23 -10.69
C SER A 605 11.42 10.32 -10.50
N VAL A 606 12.51 9.91 -9.89
CA VAL A 606 13.59 10.80 -9.48
C VAL A 606 14.38 11.31 -10.70
N VAL A 607 14.79 12.57 -10.64
CA VAL A 607 15.64 13.19 -11.65
C VAL A 607 17.12 13.11 -11.22
N GLY A 608 17.96 12.65 -12.12
CA GLY A 608 19.40 12.53 -11.91
C GLY A 608 20.14 12.31 -13.24
N PRO A 609 21.44 11.99 -13.21
CA PRO A 609 22.24 11.81 -14.42
C PRO A 609 21.69 10.75 -15.40
N ALA A 610 21.04 9.72 -14.90
CA ALA A 610 20.51 8.60 -15.70
C ALA A 610 19.00 8.67 -15.95
N LYS A 611 18.24 9.55 -15.28
CA LYS A 611 16.77 9.65 -15.37
C LYS A 611 16.32 11.10 -15.39
N ARG A 612 15.27 11.40 -16.15
CA ARG A 612 14.72 12.74 -16.34
C ARG A 612 13.29 12.92 -15.79
N GLY A 613 12.90 12.14 -14.76
CA GLY A 613 11.56 12.13 -14.21
C GLY A 613 10.66 11.06 -14.85
N LYS A 614 9.34 11.24 -14.81
CA LYS A 614 8.36 10.30 -15.37
C LYS A 614 8.49 10.18 -16.89
N THR A 615 8.41 8.97 -17.42
CA THR A 615 8.70 8.64 -18.83
C THR A 615 7.46 8.50 -19.73
N PHE A 616 6.25 8.69 -19.21
CA PHE A 616 5.02 8.56 -19.97
C PHE A 616 3.99 9.65 -19.59
N HIS A 617 3.04 9.93 -20.49
CA HIS A 617 2.00 10.94 -20.28
C HIS A 617 1.00 10.54 -19.19
N HIS A 618 0.33 11.53 -18.62
CA HIS A 618 -0.71 11.34 -17.61
C HIS A 618 -2.02 10.82 -18.22
N LYS A 619 -2.80 10.09 -17.39
CA LYS A 619 -4.14 9.62 -17.74
C LYS A 619 -5.11 10.79 -17.90
N ASP A 620 -6.15 10.60 -18.71
CA ASP A 620 -7.26 11.54 -18.89
C ASP A 620 -8.55 10.90 -18.34
N THR A 621 -8.68 10.86 -17.02
CA THR A 621 -9.80 10.20 -16.34
C THR A 621 -11.16 10.79 -16.74
N PRO A 622 -11.33 12.12 -16.92
CA PRO A 622 -12.61 12.68 -17.38
C PRO A 622 -13.05 12.13 -18.75
N GLN A 623 -12.12 11.96 -19.70
CA GLN A 623 -12.43 11.39 -21.00
C GLN A 623 -12.73 9.89 -20.93
N ILE A 624 -12.02 9.14 -20.07
CA ILE A 624 -12.30 7.73 -19.81
C ILE A 624 -13.71 7.56 -19.25
N MET A 625 -14.09 8.37 -18.27
CA MET A 625 -15.41 8.33 -17.66
C MET A 625 -16.51 8.83 -18.60
N ALA A 626 -16.23 9.81 -19.44
CA ALA A 626 -17.18 10.26 -20.47
C ALA A 626 -17.49 9.14 -21.50
N ALA A 627 -16.51 8.30 -21.82
CA ALA A 627 -16.70 7.16 -22.73
C ALA A 627 -17.62 6.06 -22.16
N THR A 628 -17.96 6.08 -20.87
CA THR A 628 -18.97 5.19 -20.27
C THR A 628 -20.42 5.68 -20.47
N ASN A 629 -20.63 6.80 -21.13
CA ASN A 629 -21.93 7.43 -21.41
C ASN A 629 -22.73 7.83 -20.17
N ILE A 630 -22.06 8.13 -19.05
CA ILE A 630 -22.72 8.72 -17.88
C ILE A 630 -23.25 10.11 -18.19
N PRO A 631 -24.33 10.56 -17.52
CA PRO A 631 -25.04 11.77 -17.88
C PRO A 631 -24.21 13.05 -17.71
N TYR A 632 -23.24 13.08 -16.78
CA TYR A 632 -22.47 14.30 -16.53
C TYR A 632 -21.02 14.01 -16.09
N VAL A 633 -20.08 14.67 -16.77
CA VAL A 633 -18.65 14.71 -16.43
C VAL A 633 -18.19 16.15 -16.40
N PHE A 634 -17.31 16.52 -15.44
CA PHE A 634 -16.75 17.87 -15.39
C PHE A 634 -15.31 17.89 -14.83
N THR A 635 -14.60 18.96 -15.18
CA THR A 635 -13.34 19.36 -14.54
C THR A 635 -13.52 20.64 -13.75
N GLY A 636 -12.75 20.87 -12.70
CA GLY A 636 -12.86 22.07 -11.87
C GLY A 636 -11.62 22.34 -11.02
N THR A 637 -11.56 23.50 -10.41
CA THR A 637 -10.56 23.90 -9.42
C THR A 637 -11.07 25.04 -8.55
N GLU A 638 -10.52 25.21 -7.36
CA GLU A 638 -10.85 26.29 -6.44
C GLU A 638 -10.48 27.68 -6.98
N ALA A 639 -9.59 27.78 -7.96
CA ALA A 639 -9.24 29.04 -8.60
C ALA A 639 -10.40 29.65 -9.42
N PHE A 640 -11.40 28.85 -9.80
CA PHE A 640 -12.59 29.28 -10.56
C PHE A 640 -13.88 28.97 -9.78
N PRO A 641 -14.12 29.63 -8.63
CA PRO A 641 -15.17 29.24 -7.70
C PRO A 641 -16.59 29.28 -8.27
N GLN A 642 -16.89 30.24 -9.12
CA GLN A 642 -18.23 30.35 -9.75
C GLN A 642 -18.50 29.21 -10.76
N ASP A 643 -17.47 28.76 -11.48
CA ASP A 643 -17.53 27.61 -12.39
C ASP A 643 -17.77 26.34 -11.60
N LEU A 644 -16.97 26.11 -10.55
CA LEU A 644 -17.06 24.91 -9.71
C LEU A 644 -18.42 24.80 -8.98
N LEU A 645 -18.95 25.91 -8.45
CA LEU A 645 -20.26 25.93 -7.79
C LEU A 645 -21.41 25.57 -8.74
N ARG A 646 -21.39 26.09 -9.99
CA ARG A 646 -22.35 25.71 -11.00
C ARG A 646 -22.27 24.22 -11.35
N LYS A 647 -21.07 23.71 -11.53
CA LYS A 647 -20.82 22.29 -11.83
C LYS A 647 -21.25 21.38 -10.68
N ALA A 648 -21.01 21.78 -9.42
CA ALA A 648 -21.47 21.05 -8.25
C ALA A 648 -23.01 20.94 -8.20
N ALA A 649 -23.71 22.05 -8.45
CA ALA A 649 -25.17 22.05 -8.49
C ALA A 649 -25.72 21.18 -9.63
N LYS A 650 -25.13 21.26 -10.84
CA LYS A 650 -25.48 20.35 -11.94
C LYS A 650 -25.19 18.88 -11.59
N ALA A 651 -24.04 18.61 -10.96
CA ALA A 651 -23.65 17.27 -10.54
C ALA A 651 -24.70 16.66 -9.61
N GLN A 652 -25.20 17.44 -8.64
CA GLN A 652 -26.27 17.00 -7.76
C GLN A 652 -27.56 16.72 -8.53
N TRP A 653 -27.93 17.61 -9.44
CA TRP A 653 -29.15 17.42 -10.23
C TRP A 653 -29.07 16.13 -11.07
N TYR A 654 -27.97 15.93 -11.81
CA TYR A 654 -27.76 14.74 -12.62
C TYR A 654 -27.72 13.46 -11.77
N ALA A 655 -27.01 13.49 -10.65
CA ALA A 655 -26.92 12.34 -9.76
C ALA A 655 -28.26 11.90 -9.18
N LYS A 656 -29.15 12.86 -8.88
CA LYS A 656 -30.51 12.56 -8.37
C LYS A 656 -31.49 12.11 -9.46
N ASN A 657 -31.34 12.61 -10.69
CA ASN A 657 -32.35 12.44 -11.73
C ASN A 657 -31.96 11.44 -12.83
N GLU A 658 -30.67 11.37 -13.21
CA GLU A 658 -30.26 10.62 -14.41
C GLU A 658 -29.25 9.51 -14.12
N GLY A 659 -28.38 9.64 -13.11
CA GLY A 659 -27.43 8.59 -12.76
C GLY A 659 -26.07 9.10 -12.36
N LEU A 660 -25.02 8.32 -12.62
CA LEU A 660 -23.69 8.59 -12.14
C LEU A 660 -23.07 9.87 -12.74
N VAL A 661 -22.43 10.63 -11.87
CA VAL A 661 -21.66 11.83 -12.21
C VAL A 661 -20.21 11.63 -11.86
N TYR A 662 -19.31 12.11 -12.71
CA TYR A 662 -17.89 12.16 -12.41
C TYR A 662 -17.34 13.58 -12.50
N GLY A 663 -16.57 13.99 -11.48
CA GLY A 663 -15.88 15.27 -11.45
C GLY A 663 -14.40 15.11 -11.08
N LYS A 664 -13.53 15.83 -11.81
CA LYS A 664 -12.10 15.90 -11.50
C LYS A 664 -11.69 17.32 -11.11
N LEU A 665 -11.04 17.46 -9.95
CA LEU A 665 -10.55 18.73 -9.43
C LEU A 665 -9.02 18.73 -9.41
N LEU A 666 -8.38 19.63 -10.15
CA LEU A 666 -6.94 19.88 -9.98
C LEU A 666 -6.74 20.69 -8.70
N ILE A 667 -5.87 20.22 -7.83
CA ILE A 667 -5.59 20.87 -6.55
C ILE A 667 -4.10 20.99 -6.29
N ALA A 668 -3.68 22.07 -5.63
CA ALA A 668 -2.28 22.26 -5.29
C ALA A 668 -1.83 21.35 -4.14
N CYS A 669 -0.63 20.80 -4.30
CA CYS A 669 0.08 20.07 -3.23
C CYS A 669 1.48 20.70 -3.04
N PRO A 670 1.66 21.64 -2.09
CA PRO A 670 2.93 22.33 -1.90
C PRO A 670 4.13 21.41 -1.67
N LEU A 671 3.94 20.29 -0.96
CA LEU A 671 5.00 19.31 -0.68
C LEU A 671 5.51 18.64 -1.97
N ASN A 672 4.61 18.02 -2.75
CA ASN A 672 5.00 17.35 -4.00
C ASN A 672 5.46 18.37 -5.06
N TRP A 673 4.70 19.46 -5.21
CA TRP A 673 4.99 20.47 -6.23
C TRP A 673 6.22 21.33 -5.87
N ARG A 674 6.69 21.21 -4.61
CA ARG A 674 7.83 21.98 -4.07
C ARG A 674 7.64 23.46 -4.34
N SER A 675 6.46 23.97 -3.97
CA SER A 675 6.01 25.35 -4.18
C SER A 675 5.78 26.05 -2.85
N GLU A 676 5.72 27.39 -2.90
CA GLU A 676 5.30 28.18 -1.74
C GLU A 676 3.81 27.91 -1.43
N GLU A 677 3.48 27.73 -0.17
CA GLU A 677 2.14 27.37 0.32
C GLU A 677 1.06 28.38 -0.09
N LYS A 678 1.39 29.67 -0.13
CA LYS A 678 0.48 30.74 -0.52
C LYS A 678 0.18 30.81 -2.01
N LEU A 679 0.95 30.11 -2.86
CA LEU A 679 0.82 30.18 -4.31
C LEU A 679 -0.13 29.11 -4.89
N GLY A 680 -0.68 28.21 -4.09
CA GLY A 680 -1.47 27.08 -4.56
C GLY A 680 -2.54 27.46 -5.58
N THR A 681 -3.43 28.41 -5.25
CA THR A 681 -4.48 28.87 -6.15
C THR A 681 -3.92 29.48 -7.45
N ALA A 682 -2.82 30.25 -7.38
CA ALA A 682 -2.20 30.84 -8.56
C ALA A 682 -1.58 29.77 -9.49
N ILE A 683 -1.02 28.69 -8.93
CA ILE A 683 -0.44 27.60 -9.72
C ILE A 683 -1.53 26.82 -10.46
N VAL A 684 -2.65 26.51 -9.80
CA VAL A 684 -3.77 25.82 -10.49
C VAL A 684 -4.48 26.73 -11.50
N GLU A 685 -4.55 28.06 -11.25
CA GLU A 685 -5.01 29.02 -12.26
C GLU A 685 -4.09 29.05 -13.49
N ALA A 686 -2.77 29.03 -13.28
CA ALA A 686 -1.78 28.97 -14.35
C ALA A 686 -1.89 27.66 -15.16
N ALA A 687 -2.18 26.51 -14.52
CA ALA A 687 -2.43 25.24 -15.20
C ALA A 687 -3.65 25.31 -16.12
N VAL A 688 -4.70 26.03 -15.72
CA VAL A 688 -5.87 26.28 -16.57
C VAL A 688 -5.51 27.23 -17.72
N ASN A 689 -4.81 28.32 -17.43
CA ASN A 689 -4.44 29.34 -18.42
C ASN A 689 -3.41 28.85 -19.45
N CYS A 690 -2.58 27.84 -19.14
CA CYS A 690 -1.71 27.21 -20.14
C CYS A 690 -2.37 26.04 -20.89
N CYS A 691 -3.66 25.75 -20.64
CA CYS A 691 -4.44 24.64 -21.21
C CYS A 691 -3.95 23.23 -20.81
N PHE A 692 -3.13 23.10 -19.78
CA PHE A 692 -2.80 21.79 -19.20
C PHE A 692 -4.01 21.15 -18.52
N PHE A 693 -4.79 21.94 -17.78
CA PHE A 693 -6.01 21.50 -17.13
C PHE A 693 -7.23 22.32 -17.57
N PRO A 694 -7.80 22.03 -18.75
CA PRO A 694 -8.95 22.78 -19.27
C PRO A 694 -10.18 22.64 -18.38
N LEU A 695 -10.97 23.72 -18.25
CA LEU A 695 -12.26 23.69 -17.58
C LEU A 695 -13.37 23.42 -18.59
N TYR A 696 -14.00 22.27 -18.48
CA TYR A 696 -15.08 21.85 -19.37
C TYR A 696 -16.07 20.94 -18.65
N GLU A 697 -17.15 20.65 -19.32
CA GLU A 697 -18.15 19.68 -18.91
C GLU A 697 -18.60 18.85 -20.12
N VAL A 698 -19.04 17.62 -19.86
CA VAL A 698 -19.71 16.76 -20.82
C VAL A 698 -21.10 16.46 -20.29
N GLU A 699 -22.12 16.99 -20.93
CA GLU A 699 -23.53 16.83 -20.58
C GLU A 699 -24.20 15.92 -21.61
N ARG A 700 -24.62 14.71 -21.19
CA ARG A 700 -25.27 13.73 -22.08
C ARG A 700 -24.50 13.53 -23.39
N GLY A 701 -23.17 13.33 -23.27
CA GLY A 701 -22.24 13.13 -24.37
C GLY A 701 -21.78 14.40 -25.09
N LYS A 702 -22.32 15.58 -24.79
CA LYS A 702 -21.92 16.82 -25.44
C LYS A 702 -20.87 17.58 -24.64
N THR A 703 -19.69 17.77 -25.23
CA THR A 703 -18.60 18.52 -24.62
C THR A 703 -18.80 20.03 -24.72
N ARG A 704 -18.58 20.73 -23.61
CA ARG A 704 -18.62 22.19 -23.54
C ARG A 704 -17.46 22.75 -22.73
N ILE A 705 -16.60 23.56 -23.33
CA ILE A 705 -15.57 24.34 -22.63
C ILE A 705 -16.28 25.44 -21.84
N THR A 706 -16.03 25.50 -20.52
CA THR A 706 -16.67 26.53 -19.64
C THR A 706 -15.78 27.73 -19.41
N TYR A 707 -14.47 27.57 -19.62
CA TYR A 707 -13.50 28.65 -19.60
C TYR A 707 -12.46 28.46 -20.70
N ASP A 708 -12.39 29.40 -21.63
CA ASP A 708 -11.41 29.42 -22.71
C ASP A 708 -10.39 30.55 -22.47
N PRO A 709 -9.14 30.22 -22.10
CA PRO A 709 -8.09 31.21 -21.84
C PRO A 709 -7.67 31.98 -23.10
N GLU A 710 -7.80 31.39 -24.30
CA GLU A 710 -7.49 32.07 -25.58
C GLU A 710 -8.51 33.21 -25.86
N GLN A 711 -9.80 32.87 -25.76
CA GLN A 711 -10.88 33.86 -25.94
C GLN A 711 -10.85 34.98 -24.87
N LYS A 712 -10.34 34.65 -23.64
CA LYS A 712 -10.22 35.63 -22.56
C LYS A 712 -8.92 36.45 -22.62
N GLY A 713 -8.02 36.15 -23.56
CA GLY A 713 -6.68 36.80 -23.62
C GLY A 713 -5.80 36.49 -22.39
N LYS A 714 -6.01 35.33 -21.77
CA LYS A 714 -5.31 34.89 -20.56
C LYS A 714 -4.36 33.69 -20.79
N ARG A 715 -4.26 33.23 -22.04
CA ARG A 715 -3.37 32.07 -22.33
C ARG A 715 -1.92 32.43 -22.06
N ILE A 716 -1.22 31.54 -21.37
CA ILE A 716 0.20 31.61 -21.05
C ILE A 716 0.95 30.41 -21.63
N PRO A 717 2.27 30.51 -21.89
CA PRO A 717 3.09 29.36 -22.21
C PRO A 717 3.12 28.33 -21.07
N VAL A 718 3.20 27.04 -21.39
CA VAL A 718 3.33 25.94 -20.40
C VAL A 718 4.55 26.15 -19.50
N ALA A 719 5.66 26.62 -20.06
CA ALA A 719 6.87 26.93 -19.32
C ALA A 719 6.65 27.91 -18.14
N GLU A 720 5.73 28.87 -18.27
CA GLU A 720 5.43 29.81 -17.18
C GLU A 720 4.75 29.12 -15.99
N TRP A 721 3.86 28.16 -16.26
CA TRP A 721 3.29 27.30 -15.20
C TRP A 721 4.35 26.41 -14.54
N LEU A 722 5.22 25.76 -15.34
CA LEU A 722 6.27 24.88 -14.84
C LEU A 722 7.30 25.61 -13.94
N LYS A 723 7.58 26.90 -14.20
CA LYS A 723 8.46 27.73 -13.35
C LYS A 723 7.97 27.89 -11.92
N MET A 724 6.68 27.75 -11.68
CA MET A 724 6.07 27.94 -10.37
C MET A 724 6.30 26.75 -9.43
N MET A 725 6.82 25.63 -9.93
CA MET A 725 6.97 24.38 -9.19
C MET A 725 8.41 23.89 -9.16
N GLY A 726 8.90 23.49 -7.98
CA GLY A 726 10.27 22.95 -7.84
C GLY A 726 10.46 21.58 -8.50
N LYS A 727 9.40 20.77 -8.58
CA LYS A 727 9.44 19.42 -9.19
C LYS A 727 9.68 19.43 -10.71
N THR A 728 9.56 20.57 -11.37
CA THR A 728 9.64 20.72 -12.83
C THR A 728 10.81 21.58 -13.29
N ARG A 729 11.64 22.13 -12.37
CA ARG A 729 12.75 23.05 -12.72
C ARG A 729 13.73 22.47 -13.73
N HIS A 730 13.99 21.16 -13.68
CA HIS A 730 14.89 20.50 -14.62
C HIS A 730 14.37 20.51 -16.06
N LEU A 731 13.04 20.51 -16.28
CA LEU A 731 12.43 20.58 -17.63
C LEU A 731 12.75 21.90 -18.34
N LEU A 732 13.05 22.94 -17.59
CA LEU A 732 13.38 24.27 -18.11
C LEU A 732 14.87 24.45 -18.44
N GLN A 733 15.68 23.41 -18.22
CA GLN A 733 17.09 23.43 -18.56
C GLN A 733 17.31 23.05 -20.03
N PRO A 734 18.36 23.61 -20.71
CA PRO A 734 18.60 23.35 -22.14
C PRO A 734 18.73 21.85 -22.48
N GLU A 735 19.32 21.05 -21.61
CA GLU A 735 19.51 19.60 -21.81
C GLU A 735 18.20 18.80 -21.83
N ASN A 736 17.08 19.37 -21.39
CA ASN A 736 15.76 18.74 -21.38
C ASN A 736 14.78 19.42 -22.35
N ALA A 737 15.26 20.25 -23.29
CA ALA A 737 14.42 20.98 -24.23
C ALA A 737 13.56 20.05 -25.11
N ASP A 738 14.05 18.86 -25.45
CA ASP A 738 13.31 17.82 -26.17
C ASP A 738 12.10 17.31 -25.37
N LEU A 739 12.29 17.02 -24.09
CA LEU A 739 11.25 16.52 -23.20
C LEU A 739 10.21 17.62 -22.91
N LEU A 740 10.64 18.87 -22.75
CA LEU A 740 9.73 20.01 -22.63
C LEU A 740 8.88 20.17 -23.89
N ALA A 741 9.49 20.11 -25.07
CA ALA A 741 8.77 20.23 -26.33
C ALA A 741 7.75 19.09 -26.53
N GLU A 742 8.08 17.86 -26.15
CA GLU A 742 7.14 16.73 -26.16
C GLU A 742 5.95 16.98 -25.23
N PHE A 743 6.20 17.48 -24.02
CA PHE A 743 5.16 17.80 -23.05
C PHE A 743 4.24 18.94 -23.56
N GLU A 744 4.82 20.02 -24.09
CA GLU A 744 4.05 21.14 -24.66
C GLU A 744 3.20 20.70 -25.87
N ALA A 745 3.75 19.86 -26.73
CA ALA A 745 3.04 19.30 -27.87
C ALA A 745 1.83 18.45 -27.43
N GLU A 746 1.94 17.66 -26.36
CA GLU A 746 0.84 16.89 -25.82
C GLU A 746 -0.24 17.77 -25.18
N VAL A 747 0.13 18.83 -24.45
CA VAL A 747 -0.82 19.80 -23.90
C VAL A 747 -1.62 20.44 -25.04
N GLU A 748 -0.92 20.91 -26.10
CA GLU A 748 -1.57 21.51 -27.26
C GLU A 748 -2.48 20.50 -27.99
N ARG A 749 -2.02 19.27 -28.19
CA ARG A 749 -2.81 18.21 -28.84
C ARG A 749 -4.10 17.92 -28.08
N ARG A 750 -4.05 17.84 -26.73
CA ARG A 750 -5.25 17.62 -25.89
C ARG A 750 -6.20 18.81 -25.96
N TRP A 751 -5.66 20.02 -25.92
CA TRP A 751 -6.47 21.25 -26.04
C TRP A 751 -7.22 21.32 -27.37
N GLN A 752 -6.54 21.06 -28.49
CA GLN A 752 -7.14 21.06 -29.81
C GLN A 752 -8.21 19.96 -29.97
N ARG A 753 -7.97 18.77 -29.41
CA ARG A 753 -8.99 17.71 -29.38
C ARG A 753 -10.23 18.13 -28.59
N LEU A 754 -10.06 18.81 -27.48
CA LEU A 754 -11.17 19.30 -26.66
C LEU A 754 -11.97 20.39 -27.40
N LYS A 755 -11.28 21.30 -28.10
CA LYS A 755 -11.95 22.31 -28.96
C LYS A 755 -12.76 21.67 -30.09
N ALA A 756 -12.18 20.65 -30.76
CA ALA A 756 -12.90 19.91 -31.79
C ALA A 756 -14.17 19.25 -31.24
N LYS A 757 -14.13 18.64 -30.05
CA LYS A 757 -15.30 18.05 -29.37
C LYS A 757 -16.31 19.10 -28.94
N HIS A 758 -15.87 20.31 -28.59
CA HIS A 758 -16.74 21.41 -28.24
C HIS A 758 -17.52 21.95 -29.48
N GLU A 759 -16.84 22.01 -30.63
CA GLU A 759 -17.38 22.51 -31.89
C GLU A 759 -18.25 21.47 -32.61
N HIS A 760 -17.94 20.19 -32.43
CA HIS A 760 -18.59 19.08 -33.11
C HIS A 760 -19.28 18.12 -32.13
N PRO A 761 -20.56 18.31 -31.81
CA PRO A 761 -21.26 17.56 -30.77
C PRO A 761 -21.36 16.04 -30.99
N LEU A 762 -20.95 15.54 -32.14
CA LEU A 762 -20.92 14.11 -32.48
C LEU A 762 -19.56 13.46 -32.17
N LEU A 763 -18.52 14.23 -31.80
CA LEU A 763 -17.20 13.78 -31.36
C LEU A 763 -17.13 13.72 -29.84
#